data_c064b32b573c7daf524e163f69ad9c55
#
_entry.id   c064b32b573c7daf524e163f69ad9c55
#
_cell.length_a   1.000
_cell.length_b   1.000
_cell.length_c   1.000
_cell.angle_alpha   90.00
_cell.angle_beta   90.00
_cell.angle_gamma   90.00
#
_symmetry.space_group_name_H-M   'P 1'
#
loop_
_entity.id
_entity.type
_entity.pdbx_description
1 polymer ?
#
loop_
_entity_poly.entity_id
_entity_poly.type
_entity_poly.pdbx_seq_one_letter_code
_entity_poly.pdbx_strand_id
1 'polypeptide(L)'
;MSEYKRIYLVVALVTISILSLVSPMQSVNAQLPLPPGVPRGDVLVVENHWGVYVDPTDFNFFVPGKPAIGGNGMSQVCAGRLWYINTTNSELISYAAAAPPEYSPDFKTVKIYIRRGVTWSDGAPFTADDLLFTIDICMKTPKFGCYYTLTPWVDKYYKLDDYTVVVELKKPNPRFHYFWTVIIYGSAVPHLLPKHVWEKVTDPVAYKFYPPVCLGPYVLKDVDPGGTWFLWERNENWWGTKLYGIKPGPKYVLFIHHGPEEKKALAMSRHELDAIRTFLPENFEIVWKANPYIGGWRSKPPFAWPFDACVKGIGFNLLRYPYNITEVRKALRFAINFYELWEAFTGPDGSKPTPSVLPLVRYVYKDKPYYQALKDELLKLGLDPSPRPEVQEYLKSLGLDPAIVWWKYDPAEAERLLKSVGFYKGPDGKWYMPDGKPWVVRILTTSGFEMESQRIGFMVAEQWRRFGITVEVEPVEAGPWSARTAKGDYDVATIWPGCSLLLDAAPHVWSWHSKYCNPDAPGNGWSCYGVLGGTKFPERGELDKLIEQLELTPPWQLDQVYDIVRKILIIWAKQAPWAGLFPTPFYTLNDRYCWENWPAYPENYYMDTVYWWAQMQFIILNLKPSGRCPTKEAYTPTKPVKFPVELPTPTPTPTPTPTPTPTPTPTPTPTPKPTPSPTPTPTIAPTITTTVTVVVTQTIERTVTTISTMLSTVVSTMLSTTTSTVTQTVTEWTTTIAIAIVLFIIGFAIAWTIKRK
;
A
#
# COMPACT_ATOMS: atom_id res chain seq x y z
N MET A 1 -25.60 -29.84 66.83
CA MET A 1 -25.40 -28.35 66.51
C MET A 1 -23.96 -27.94 66.27
N SER A 2 -22.96 -28.81 66.43
CA SER A 2 -21.52 -28.47 66.23
C SER A 2 -21.01 -28.71 64.80
N GLU A 3 -21.52 -29.66 64.04
CA GLU A 3 -21.04 -29.98 62.70
C GLU A 3 -21.55 -28.98 61.65
N TYR A 4 -22.78 -28.53 61.74
CA TYR A 4 -23.31 -27.49 60.81
C TYR A 4 -22.57 -26.17 60.93
N LYS A 5 -22.13 -25.74 62.10
CA LYS A 5 -21.32 -24.52 62.26
C LYS A 5 -19.95 -24.66 61.64
N ARG A 6 -19.35 -25.86 61.66
CA ARG A 6 -18.04 -26.07 60.96
C ARG A 6 -18.19 -26.07 59.47
N ILE A 7 -19.26 -26.63 58.91
CA ILE A 7 -19.52 -26.60 57.46
C ILE A 7 -19.77 -25.15 56.96
N TYR A 8 -20.58 -24.38 57.73
CA TYR A 8 -20.79 -22.95 57.37
C TYR A 8 -19.51 -22.12 57.47
N LEU A 9 -18.64 -22.41 58.42
CA LEU A 9 -17.36 -21.72 58.57
C LEU A 9 -16.39 -22.05 57.41
N VAL A 10 -16.35 -23.31 56.99
CA VAL A 10 -15.52 -23.74 55.85
C VAL A 10 -16.06 -23.18 54.53
N VAL A 11 -17.38 -23.21 54.33
CA VAL A 11 -18.00 -22.62 53.13
C VAL A 11 -17.78 -21.09 53.10
N ALA A 12 -17.93 -20.39 54.23
CA ALA A 12 -17.67 -18.95 54.31
C ALA A 12 -16.20 -18.63 54.09
N LEU A 13 -15.26 -19.41 54.63
CA LEU A 13 -13.81 -19.22 54.38
C LEU A 13 -13.42 -19.50 52.94
N VAL A 14 -14.00 -20.53 52.31
CA VAL A 14 -13.78 -20.82 50.89
C VAL A 14 -14.38 -19.73 50.00
N THR A 15 -15.57 -19.23 50.34
CA THR A 15 -16.21 -18.14 49.58
C THR A 15 -15.43 -16.82 49.73
N ILE A 16 -14.93 -16.52 50.94
CA ILE A 16 -14.07 -15.33 51.16
C ILE A 16 -12.73 -15.50 50.44
N SER A 17 -12.13 -16.69 50.42
CA SER A 17 -10.89 -16.94 49.68
C SER A 17 -11.08 -16.89 48.17
N ILE A 18 -12.24 -17.28 47.64
CA ILE A 18 -12.58 -17.14 46.24
C ILE A 18 -12.86 -15.65 45.88
N LEU A 19 -13.56 -14.92 46.76
CA LEU A 19 -13.78 -13.48 46.57
C LEU A 19 -12.50 -12.65 46.69
N SER A 20 -11.52 -13.08 47.51
CA SER A 20 -10.22 -12.42 47.60
C SER A 20 -9.25 -12.79 46.45
N LEU A 21 -9.49 -13.91 45.75
CA LEU A 21 -8.79 -14.29 44.54
C LEU A 21 -9.41 -13.65 43.27
N VAL A 22 -10.65 -13.21 43.32
CA VAL A 22 -11.26 -12.31 42.37
C VAL A 22 -10.90 -10.87 42.81
N SER A 23 -9.60 -10.58 42.85
CA SER A 23 -9.19 -9.18 42.66
C SER A 23 -9.94 -8.69 41.43
N PRO A 24 -10.60 -7.52 41.46
CA PRO A 24 -11.09 -6.95 40.24
C PRO A 24 -9.87 -6.98 39.30
N MET A 25 -9.97 -7.69 38.18
CA MET A 25 -9.05 -7.47 37.09
C MET A 25 -9.15 -5.96 36.90
N GLN A 26 -8.17 -5.22 37.43
CA GLN A 26 -7.94 -3.87 36.97
C GLN A 26 -7.89 -4.05 35.48
N SER A 27 -8.91 -3.54 34.81
CA SER A 27 -8.81 -3.30 33.38
C SER A 27 -7.49 -2.56 33.26
N VAL A 28 -6.47 -3.24 32.76
CA VAL A 28 -5.31 -2.56 32.23
C VAL A 28 -5.89 -1.79 31.05
N ASN A 29 -6.46 -0.63 31.34
CA ASN A 29 -6.63 0.40 30.32
C ASN A 29 -5.22 0.63 29.84
N ALA A 30 -4.87 0.02 28.71
CA ALA A 30 -3.64 0.32 28.04
C ALA A 30 -3.72 1.84 27.74
N GLN A 31 -3.13 2.61 28.64
CA GLN A 31 -3.15 4.06 28.54
C GLN A 31 -2.45 4.39 27.22
N LEU A 32 -3.15 5.13 26.36
CA LEU A 32 -2.55 5.56 25.10
C LEU A 32 -1.21 6.25 25.40
N PRO A 33 -0.16 6.04 24.57
CA PRO A 33 1.15 6.63 24.77
C PRO A 33 1.14 8.13 24.45
N LEU A 34 0.51 8.91 25.31
CA LEU A 34 0.33 10.35 25.18
C LEU A 34 1.11 11.09 26.24
N PRO A 35 1.54 12.33 25.95
CA PRO A 35 2.12 13.19 26.96
C PRO A 35 1.15 13.39 28.13
N PRO A 36 1.65 13.53 29.38
CA PRO A 36 0.79 13.70 30.55
C PRO A 36 -0.20 14.85 30.41
N GLY A 37 -1.45 14.60 30.75
CA GLY A 37 -2.52 15.62 30.76
C GLY A 37 -3.04 16.06 29.39
N VAL A 38 -2.71 15.34 28.32
CA VAL A 38 -3.34 15.50 27.00
C VAL A 38 -4.72 14.87 27.02
N PRO A 39 -5.80 15.65 26.78
CA PRO A 39 -7.15 15.12 26.76
C PRO A 39 -7.41 14.33 25.46
N ARG A 40 -8.34 13.37 25.51
CA ARG A 40 -8.69 12.48 24.38
C ARG A 40 -9.14 13.25 23.13
N GLY A 41 -9.84 14.38 23.32
CA GLY A 41 -10.35 15.21 22.23
C GLY A 41 -9.30 16.05 21.50
N ASP A 42 -8.04 16.04 21.97
CA ASP A 42 -6.91 16.69 21.29
C ASP A 42 -6.12 15.73 20.41
N VAL A 43 -6.44 14.43 20.44
CA VAL A 43 -5.70 13.37 19.77
C VAL A 43 -6.59 12.65 18.75
N LEU A 44 -6.10 12.55 17.53
CA LEU A 44 -6.64 11.64 16.53
C LEU A 44 -5.88 10.31 16.60
N VAL A 45 -6.56 9.24 16.93
CA VAL A 45 -5.97 7.89 17.05
C VAL A 45 -6.30 7.08 15.81
N VAL A 46 -5.28 6.64 15.12
CA VAL A 46 -5.36 5.95 13.82
C VAL A 46 -4.67 4.59 13.90
N GLU A 47 -5.34 3.56 13.41
CA GLU A 47 -4.71 2.25 13.33
C GLU A 47 -3.55 2.23 12.34
N ASN A 48 -2.39 1.79 12.81
CA ASN A 48 -1.28 1.41 11.96
C ASN A 48 -1.51 0.01 11.39
N HIS A 49 -2.04 -0.07 10.18
CA HIS A 49 -2.42 -1.31 9.52
C HIS A 49 -1.24 -2.14 8.98
N TRP A 50 -0.02 -1.60 8.98
CA TRP A 50 1.19 -2.31 8.54
C TRP A 50 1.86 -3.14 9.64
N GLY A 51 1.31 -3.11 10.86
CA GLY A 51 1.84 -3.85 11.97
C GLY A 51 3.03 -3.17 12.65
N VAL A 52 3.95 -3.97 13.18
CA VAL A 52 5.12 -3.51 13.92
C VAL A 52 6.26 -3.16 12.97
N TYR A 53 6.90 -2.01 13.20
CA TYR A 53 8.06 -1.57 12.43
C TYR A 53 9.36 -2.05 13.08
N VAL A 54 10.15 -2.84 12.36
CA VAL A 54 11.42 -3.39 12.85
C VAL A 54 12.45 -2.29 13.15
N ASP A 55 12.48 -1.25 12.32
CA ASP A 55 13.32 -0.05 12.55
C ASP A 55 12.44 1.20 12.54
N PRO A 56 11.86 1.57 13.71
CA PRO A 56 10.91 2.67 13.79
C PRO A 56 11.54 4.06 13.58
N THR A 57 12.86 4.15 13.56
CA THR A 57 13.58 5.39 13.29
C THR A 57 14.02 5.54 11.83
N ASP A 58 13.71 4.57 10.95
CA ASP A 58 14.04 4.67 9.54
C ASP A 58 12.88 5.29 8.75
N PHE A 59 13.02 6.59 8.42
CA PHE A 59 12.08 7.35 7.60
C PHE A 59 12.57 7.55 6.15
N ASN A 60 13.58 6.80 5.72
CA ASN A 60 14.05 6.82 4.33
C ASN A 60 13.15 5.98 3.42
N PHE A 61 12.11 6.59 2.91
CA PHE A 61 11.11 5.97 2.05
C PHE A 61 11.53 5.85 0.56
N PHE A 62 12.72 6.28 0.20
CA PHE A 62 13.23 6.15 -1.18
C PHE A 62 13.79 4.76 -1.48
N VAL A 63 14.23 4.06 -0.44
CA VAL A 63 14.81 2.71 -0.59
C VAL A 63 13.69 1.67 -0.54
N PRO A 64 13.52 0.87 -1.63
CA PRO A 64 12.51 -0.18 -1.65
C PRO A 64 12.66 -1.20 -0.52
N GLY A 65 11.55 -1.64 0.05
CA GLY A 65 11.53 -2.62 1.14
C GLY A 65 11.72 -2.03 2.54
N LYS A 66 12.03 -0.74 2.66
CA LYS A 66 12.02 -0.07 3.95
C LYS A 66 10.58 0.29 4.37
N PRO A 67 10.24 0.16 5.66
CA PRO A 67 8.85 0.21 6.13
C PRO A 67 8.23 1.61 6.20
N ALA A 68 8.90 2.66 5.76
CA ALA A 68 8.54 4.06 6.04
C ALA A 68 7.26 4.60 5.35
N ILE A 69 6.47 3.80 4.63
CA ILE A 69 5.51 4.34 3.68
C ILE A 69 4.08 4.38 4.18
N GLY A 70 3.67 3.40 4.95
CA GLY A 70 2.24 3.28 5.22
C GLY A 70 1.93 3.08 6.69
N GLY A 71 1.27 3.96 7.37
CA GLY A 71 0.76 3.74 8.70
C GLY A 71 1.62 4.27 9.85
N ASN A 72 2.82 4.82 9.57
CA ASN A 72 3.63 5.49 10.59
C ASN A 72 3.44 7.01 10.64
N GLY A 73 2.64 7.58 9.75
CA GLY A 73 2.38 9.02 9.68
C GLY A 73 3.28 9.80 8.70
N MET A 74 4.41 9.26 8.26
CA MET A 74 5.33 10.00 7.39
C MET A 74 4.65 10.51 6.11
N SER A 75 4.00 9.65 5.36
CA SER A 75 3.26 10.05 4.16
C SER A 75 1.96 10.78 4.47
N GLN A 76 1.34 10.47 5.60
CA GLN A 76 0.00 10.92 5.95
C GLN A 76 -0.04 12.33 6.49
N VAL A 77 0.98 12.73 7.26
CA VAL A 77 0.93 14.01 7.99
C VAL A 77 2.20 14.86 7.91
N CYS A 78 3.35 14.27 7.53
CA CYS A 78 4.65 14.97 7.47
C CYS A 78 5.06 15.31 6.04
N ALA A 79 5.13 14.34 5.13
CA ALA A 79 5.59 14.58 3.78
C ALA A 79 4.62 15.46 2.99
N GLY A 80 5.15 16.45 2.28
CA GLY A 80 4.38 17.25 1.33
C GLY A 80 4.60 16.80 -0.10
N ARG A 81 3.66 17.19 -0.98
CA ARG A 81 3.68 16.92 -2.42
C ARG A 81 3.60 18.23 -3.20
N LEU A 82 3.94 18.19 -4.48
CA LEU A 82 3.62 19.32 -5.35
C LEU A 82 2.11 19.45 -5.54
N TRP A 83 1.48 18.34 -5.84
CA TRP A 83 0.04 18.24 -6.04
C TRP A 83 -0.53 17.02 -5.33
N TYR A 84 -1.82 17.11 -5.05
CA TYR A 84 -2.66 15.98 -4.66
C TYR A 84 -3.77 15.80 -5.70
N ILE A 85 -4.48 14.69 -5.64
CA ILE A 85 -5.60 14.42 -6.53
C ILE A 85 -6.84 14.18 -5.70
N ASN A 86 -7.91 14.87 -6.08
CA ASN A 86 -9.23 14.55 -5.59
C ASN A 86 -9.67 13.20 -6.17
N THR A 87 -9.75 12.19 -5.33
CA THR A 87 -10.05 10.82 -5.76
C THR A 87 -11.48 10.61 -6.23
N THR A 88 -12.37 11.59 -5.99
CA THR A 88 -13.77 11.51 -6.43
C THR A 88 -13.98 11.98 -7.86
N ASN A 89 -13.16 12.94 -8.34
CA ASN A 89 -13.34 13.57 -9.65
C ASN A 89 -12.05 13.73 -10.47
N SER A 90 -10.90 13.29 -9.95
CA SER A 90 -9.56 13.45 -10.54
C SER A 90 -9.06 14.89 -10.68
N GLU A 91 -9.67 15.84 -9.98
CA GLU A 91 -9.19 17.23 -9.92
C GLU A 91 -7.81 17.28 -9.29
N LEU A 92 -6.88 18.00 -9.92
CA LEU A 92 -5.55 18.24 -9.39
C LEU A 92 -5.61 19.35 -8.34
N ILE A 93 -5.17 19.05 -7.12
CA ILE A 93 -5.14 20.00 -6.01
C ILE A 93 -3.70 20.50 -5.86
N SER A 94 -3.46 21.77 -6.14
CA SER A 94 -2.15 22.40 -5.93
C SER A 94 -1.84 22.51 -4.42
N TYR A 95 -0.64 22.07 -4.00
CA TYR A 95 -0.20 22.11 -2.61
C TYR A 95 1.11 22.90 -2.48
N ALA A 96 2.28 22.25 -2.57
CA ALA A 96 3.56 22.96 -2.64
C ALA A 96 3.81 23.60 -4.03
N ALA A 97 3.17 23.10 -5.07
CA ALA A 97 3.05 23.83 -6.33
C ALA A 97 1.97 24.92 -6.22
N ALA A 98 2.21 26.04 -6.84
CA ALA A 98 1.31 27.21 -6.86
C ALA A 98 0.12 27.01 -7.82
N ALA A 99 0.32 26.26 -8.91
CA ALA A 99 -0.65 26.02 -9.96
C ALA A 99 -0.51 24.61 -10.55
N PRO A 100 -1.47 24.13 -11.36
CA PRO A 100 -1.26 22.97 -12.20
C PRO A 100 0.00 23.10 -13.07
N PRO A 101 0.62 21.99 -13.51
CA PRO A 101 1.79 22.06 -14.39
C PRO A 101 1.44 22.66 -15.75
N GLU A 102 2.34 23.45 -16.32
CA GLU A 102 2.24 23.96 -17.68
C GLU A 102 3.03 23.04 -18.63
N TYR A 103 2.36 22.48 -19.62
CA TYR A 103 2.98 21.63 -20.62
C TYR A 103 3.20 22.38 -21.95
N SER A 104 4.31 22.06 -22.62
CA SER A 104 4.44 22.40 -24.05
C SER A 104 3.42 21.62 -24.88
N PRO A 105 3.03 22.10 -26.07
CA PRO A 105 2.05 21.44 -26.94
C PRO A 105 2.43 20.01 -27.33
N ASP A 106 3.71 19.66 -27.34
CA ASP A 106 4.24 18.33 -27.63
C ASP A 106 4.45 17.46 -26.37
N PHE A 107 4.07 17.95 -25.20
CA PHE A 107 4.24 17.29 -23.90
C PHE A 107 5.68 16.87 -23.55
N LYS A 108 6.69 17.55 -24.14
CA LYS A 108 8.10 17.30 -23.85
C LYS A 108 8.71 18.28 -22.87
N THR A 109 8.03 19.36 -22.56
CA THR A 109 8.48 20.33 -21.56
C THR A 109 7.39 20.53 -20.52
N VAL A 110 7.77 20.52 -19.26
CA VAL A 110 6.88 20.73 -18.11
C VAL A 110 7.44 21.87 -17.27
N LYS A 111 6.67 22.95 -17.12
CA LYS A 111 6.95 23.99 -16.14
C LYS A 111 6.19 23.72 -14.86
N ILE A 112 6.88 23.86 -13.74
CA ILE A 112 6.37 23.67 -12.39
C ILE A 112 6.57 24.95 -11.62
N TYR A 113 5.49 25.52 -11.12
CA TYR A 113 5.48 26.74 -10.34
C TYR A 113 5.43 26.41 -8.84
N ILE A 114 6.45 26.78 -8.09
CA ILE A 114 6.56 26.57 -6.65
C ILE A 114 5.75 27.66 -5.94
N ARG A 115 4.97 27.30 -4.95
CA ARG A 115 4.21 28.21 -4.10
C ARG A 115 5.14 29.03 -3.25
N ARG A 116 5.03 30.35 -3.30
CA ARG A 116 5.84 31.27 -2.47
C ARG A 116 5.43 31.18 -1.01
N GLY A 117 6.41 31.28 -0.12
CA GLY A 117 6.18 31.23 1.34
C GLY A 117 5.97 29.87 1.94
N VAL A 118 6.05 28.79 1.15
CA VAL A 118 6.14 27.43 1.67
C VAL A 118 7.46 27.24 2.40
N THR A 119 7.40 26.67 3.60
CA THR A 119 8.58 26.39 4.42
C THR A 119 8.59 24.95 4.91
N TRP A 120 9.77 24.41 5.07
CA TRP A 120 10.00 23.17 5.81
C TRP A 120 9.66 23.36 7.30
N SER A 121 9.52 22.25 8.02
CA SER A 121 9.14 22.27 9.45
C SER A 121 10.20 22.90 10.35
N ASP A 122 11.43 22.96 9.92
CA ASP A 122 12.55 23.65 10.59
C ASP A 122 12.62 25.14 10.23
N GLY A 123 11.73 25.64 9.38
CA GLY A 123 11.63 27.03 8.96
C GLY A 123 12.38 27.39 7.69
N ALA A 124 13.20 26.49 7.14
CA ALA A 124 13.88 26.72 5.86
C ALA A 124 12.86 26.89 4.71
N PRO A 125 13.08 27.82 3.75
CA PRO A 125 12.19 27.99 2.63
C PRO A 125 12.22 26.78 1.70
N PHE A 126 11.06 26.40 1.15
CA PHE A 126 10.96 25.45 0.05
C PHE A 126 11.04 26.21 -1.26
N THR A 127 11.99 25.83 -2.10
CA THR A 127 12.28 26.53 -3.38
C THR A 127 12.51 25.55 -4.53
N ALA A 128 12.74 26.09 -5.72
CA ALA A 128 13.14 25.35 -6.91
C ALA A 128 14.40 24.48 -6.67
N ASP A 129 15.31 24.92 -5.80
CA ASP A 129 16.52 24.16 -5.48
C ASP A 129 16.23 22.83 -4.78
N ASP A 130 15.20 22.76 -3.93
CA ASP A 130 14.78 21.49 -3.29
C ASP A 130 14.20 20.52 -4.31
N LEU A 131 13.38 21.01 -5.26
CA LEU A 131 12.83 20.19 -6.33
C LEU A 131 13.92 19.67 -7.28
N LEU A 132 14.84 20.54 -7.70
CA LEU A 132 15.98 20.14 -8.53
C LEU A 132 16.87 19.12 -7.81
N PHE A 133 17.15 19.34 -6.53
CA PHE A 133 17.90 18.40 -5.70
C PHE A 133 17.19 17.05 -5.61
N THR A 134 15.86 17.05 -5.43
CA THR A 134 15.06 15.80 -5.38
C THR A 134 15.15 15.04 -6.70
N ILE A 135 15.05 15.73 -7.84
CA ILE A 135 15.22 15.10 -9.16
C ILE A 135 16.64 14.54 -9.28
N ASP A 136 17.65 15.33 -8.94
CA ASP A 136 19.06 14.98 -9.09
C ASP A 136 19.44 13.74 -8.28
N ILE A 137 19.08 13.67 -7.00
CA ILE A 137 19.39 12.52 -6.15
C ILE A 137 18.65 11.25 -6.62
N CYS A 138 17.39 11.39 -7.08
CA CYS A 138 16.66 10.29 -7.69
C CYS A 138 17.34 9.77 -8.98
N MET A 139 17.80 10.69 -9.84
CA MET A 139 18.46 10.34 -11.12
C MET A 139 19.84 9.72 -10.94
N LYS A 140 20.51 9.99 -9.82
CA LYS A 140 21.89 9.54 -9.52
C LYS A 140 21.98 8.33 -8.59
N THR A 141 20.87 7.92 -7.95
CA THR A 141 20.88 6.85 -6.96
C THR A 141 20.08 5.63 -7.44
N PRO A 142 20.70 4.65 -8.14
CA PRO A 142 19.99 3.49 -8.70
C PRO A 142 19.28 2.61 -7.66
N LYS A 143 19.68 2.69 -6.37
CA LYS A 143 19.02 1.98 -5.28
C LYS A 143 17.72 2.67 -4.79
N PHE A 144 17.42 3.86 -5.26
CA PHE A 144 16.16 4.53 -5.00
C PHE A 144 15.08 4.08 -5.99
N GLY A 145 13.88 3.84 -5.52
CA GLY A 145 12.76 3.48 -6.39
C GLY A 145 12.44 4.55 -7.43
N CYS A 146 12.57 5.82 -7.08
CA CYS A 146 12.34 6.95 -7.97
C CYS A 146 13.35 7.04 -9.15
N TYR A 147 14.52 6.38 -9.06
CA TYR A 147 15.45 6.27 -10.18
C TYR A 147 14.77 5.68 -11.42
N TYR A 148 14.10 4.55 -11.25
CA TYR A 148 13.42 3.86 -12.35
C TYR A 148 12.15 4.58 -12.82
N THR A 149 11.60 5.46 -11.98
CA THR A 149 10.46 6.29 -12.34
C THR A 149 10.86 7.49 -13.20
N LEU A 150 11.97 8.16 -12.87
CA LEU A 150 12.36 9.41 -13.53
C LEU A 150 13.31 9.21 -14.72
N THR A 151 14.27 8.29 -14.59
CA THR A 151 15.32 8.11 -15.63
C THR A 151 14.80 7.78 -17.03
N PRO A 152 13.68 7.06 -17.24
CA PRO A 152 13.13 6.83 -18.58
C PRO A 152 12.56 8.09 -19.25
N TRP A 153 12.25 9.13 -18.47
CA TRP A 153 11.51 10.29 -18.94
C TRP A 153 12.33 11.57 -18.92
N VAL A 154 13.09 11.85 -17.86
CA VAL A 154 13.78 13.13 -17.67
C VAL A 154 15.05 13.18 -18.52
N ASP A 155 15.15 14.24 -19.36
CA ASP A 155 16.35 14.57 -20.14
C ASP A 155 17.15 15.66 -19.44
N LYS A 156 16.52 16.85 -19.22
CA LYS A 156 17.14 17.97 -18.54
C LYS A 156 16.18 18.58 -17.52
N TYR A 157 16.73 19.24 -16.53
CA TYR A 157 15.97 19.98 -15.52
C TYR A 157 16.79 21.18 -15.02
N TYR A 158 16.12 22.32 -14.88
CA TYR A 158 16.75 23.56 -14.45
C TYR A 158 15.69 24.52 -13.89
N LYS A 159 16.14 25.52 -13.11
CA LYS A 159 15.27 26.60 -12.65
C LYS A 159 15.38 27.83 -13.55
N LEU A 160 14.27 28.50 -13.75
CA LEU A 160 14.23 29.84 -14.35
C LEU A 160 14.43 30.92 -13.29
N ASP A 161 13.88 30.67 -12.12
CA ASP A 161 14.02 31.46 -10.90
C ASP A 161 13.81 30.56 -9.67
N ASP A 162 13.84 31.10 -8.46
CA ASP A 162 13.71 30.33 -7.22
C ASP A 162 12.34 29.65 -7.03
N TYR A 163 11.37 29.95 -7.91
CA TYR A 163 10.00 29.43 -7.83
C TYR A 163 9.49 28.83 -9.14
N THR A 164 10.37 28.69 -10.13
CA THR A 164 9.99 28.10 -11.44
C THR A 164 11.02 27.07 -11.89
N VAL A 165 10.57 25.82 -11.99
CA VAL A 165 11.37 24.70 -12.50
C VAL A 165 10.87 24.28 -13.87
N VAL A 166 11.79 23.99 -14.77
CA VAL A 166 11.54 23.40 -16.08
C VAL A 166 12.13 22.00 -16.14
N VAL A 167 11.33 21.04 -16.58
CA VAL A 167 11.77 19.67 -16.86
C VAL A 167 11.56 19.40 -18.34
N GLU A 168 12.64 19.08 -19.04
CA GLU A 168 12.61 18.61 -20.43
C GLU A 168 12.59 17.08 -20.45
N LEU A 169 11.70 16.50 -21.25
CA LEU A 169 11.48 15.06 -21.31
C LEU A 169 12.06 14.47 -22.59
N LYS A 170 12.62 13.28 -22.50
CA LYS A 170 13.15 12.48 -23.62
C LYS A 170 12.10 12.17 -24.68
N LYS A 171 10.85 12.04 -24.26
CA LYS A 171 9.68 11.73 -25.08
C LYS A 171 8.43 12.38 -24.49
N PRO A 172 7.34 12.58 -25.26
CA PRO A 172 6.11 13.15 -24.75
C PRO A 172 5.58 12.38 -23.52
N ASN A 173 5.15 13.12 -22.49
CA ASN A 173 4.46 12.51 -21.34
C ASN A 173 3.41 13.47 -20.75
N PRO A 174 2.13 13.36 -21.14
CA PRO A 174 1.06 14.21 -20.62
C PRO A 174 0.70 13.93 -19.16
N ARG A 175 1.33 12.90 -18.56
CA ARG A 175 1.10 12.44 -17.18
C ARG A 175 2.31 12.61 -16.27
N PHE A 176 3.36 13.29 -16.70
CA PHE A 176 4.60 13.42 -15.90
C PHE A 176 4.35 13.98 -14.51
N HIS A 177 3.39 14.89 -14.36
CA HIS A 177 3.00 15.45 -13.07
C HIS A 177 2.43 14.42 -12.08
N TYR A 178 1.95 13.28 -12.55
CA TYR A 178 1.46 12.21 -11.66
C TYR A 178 2.57 11.65 -10.77
N PHE A 179 3.82 11.69 -11.20
CA PHE A 179 4.94 11.26 -10.36
C PHE A 179 5.13 12.13 -9.11
N TRP A 180 4.56 13.34 -9.09
CA TRP A 180 4.66 14.30 -8.01
C TRP A 180 3.38 14.40 -7.18
N THR A 181 2.43 13.53 -7.44
CA THR A 181 1.20 13.38 -6.69
C THR A 181 1.25 12.14 -5.79
N VAL A 182 0.17 11.86 -5.09
CA VAL A 182 0.07 10.62 -4.34
C VAL A 182 -0.49 9.55 -5.23
N ILE A 183 0.39 8.70 -5.70
CA ILE A 183 -0.07 7.57 -6.48
C ILE A 183 0.83 6.40 -6.21
N ILE A 184 0.28 5.31 -5.90
CA ILE A 184 0.64 3.98 -6.27
C ILE A 184 1.80 3.41 -5.52
N TYR A 185 2.83 3.51 -5.20
CA TYR A 185 3.91 2.67 -4.66
C TYR A 185 5.05 3.50 -4.08
N GLY A 186 4.93 3.76 -2.85
CA GLY A 186 5.93 4.13 -1.89
C GLY A 186 7.22 4.73 -2.43
N SER A 187 8.20 3.90 -2.54
CA SER A 187 9.57 4.29 -2.91
C SER A 187 9.74 4.67 -4.38
N ALA A 188 8.81 4.29 -5.26
CA ALA A 188 8.89 4.60 -6.69
C ALA A 188 8.48 6.05 -7.02
N VAL A 189 7.79 6.73 -6.11
CA VAL A 189 7.34 8.10 -6.31
C VAL A 189 8.28 9.06 -5.59
N PRO A 190 8.86 10.06 -6.25
CA PRO A 190 9.74 11.01 -5.58
C PRO A 190 8.94 11.84 -4.56
N HIS A 191 9.39 11.85 -3.33
CA HIS A 191 8.96 12.77 -2.31
C HIS A 191 9.85 13.99 -2.33
N LEU A 192 9.31 15.16 -2.00
CA LEU A 192 10.12 16.36 -1.93
C LEU A 192 11.11 16.24 -0.76
N LEU A 193 12.38 16.58 -1.01
CA LEU A 193 13.46 16.50 -0.04
C LEU A 193 13.99 17.88 0.35
N PRO A 194 14.23 18.14 1.64
CA PRO A 194 14.92 19.33 2.09
C PRO A 194 16.40 19.26 1.68
N LYS A 195 16.77 20.00 0.64
CA LYS A 195 18.16 20.05 0.13
C LYS A 195 19.15 20.33 1.23
N HIS A 196 18.91 21.33 2.08
CA HIS A 196 19.81 21.76 3.16
C HIS A 196 20.10 20.67 4.20
N VAL A 197 19.27 19.62 4.26
CA VAL A 197 19.49 18.43 5.10
C VAL A 197 20.22 17.34 4.32
N TRP A 198 19.70 16.98 3.15
CA TRP A 198 20.17 15.82 2.40
C TRP A 198 21.47 16.05 1.62
N GLU A 199 21.81 17.28 1.25
CA GLU A 199 23.09 17.59 0.60
C GLU A 199 24.33 17.29 1.48
N LYS A 200 24.13 17.16 2.79
CA LYS A 200 25.16 16.82 3.77
C LYS A 200 25.34 15.32 3.98
N VAL A 201 24.47 14.52 3.36
CA VAL A 201 24.42 13.07 3.55
C VAL A 201 25.39 12.38 2.60
N THR A 202 26.39 11.68 3.15
CA THR A 202 27.41 10.97 2.37
C THR A 202 26.83 9.70 1.70
N ASP A 203 26.01 8.92 2.42
CA ASP A 203 25.35 7.72 1.89
C ASP A 203 23.82 7.88 2.01
N PRO A 204 23.17 8.33 0.93
CA PRO A 204 21.73 8.56 0.95
C PRO A 204 20.91 7.26 1.10
N VAL A 205 21.49 6.09 0.79
CA VAL A 205 20.80 4.80 0.92
C VAL A 205 20.78 4.31 2.36
N ALA A 206 21.87 4.54 3.11
CA ALA A 206 21.96 4.18 4.52
C ALA A 206 21.33 5.22 5.46
N TYR A 207 21.11 6.43 4.99
CA TYR A 207 20.56 7.52 5.81
C TYR A 207 19.13 7.23 6.25
N LYS A 208 18.86 7.37 7.54
CA LYS A 208 17.52 7.05 8.11
C LYS A 208 16.53 8.20 8.07
N PHE A 209 16.97 9.42 7.81
CA PHE A 209 16.14 10.63 7.81
C PHE A 209 15.37 10.82 9.13
N TYR A 210 16.07 10.74 10.25
CA TYR A 210 15.48 10.83 11.59
C TYR A 210 16.09 11.96 12.43
N PRO A 211 15.27 12.85 13.08
CA PRO A 211 13.84 13.00 12.81
C PRO A 211 13.58 13.61 11.42
N PRO A 212 12.44 13.29 10.78
CA PRO A 212 12.15 13.78 9.44
C PRO A 212 11.80 15.28 9.45
N VAL A 213 12.29 16.01 8.45
CA VAL A 213 11.94 17.41 8.19
C VAL A 213 10.78 17.44 7.19
N CYS A 214 9.68 18.09 7.55
CA CYS A 214 8.36 17.96 6.94
C CYS A 214 7.92 19.21 6.15
N LEU A 215 7.14 19.02 5.08
CA LEU A 215 6.33 20.08 4.46
C LEU A 215 4.88 20.06 4.93
N GLY A 216 4.44 18.94 5.49
CA GLY A 216 3.10 18.74 6.01
C GLY A 216 2.88 19.43 7.36
N PRO A 217 1.63 19.38 7.86
CA PRO A 217 1.21 20.15 9.04
C PRO A 217 1.64 19.55 10.39
N TYR A 218 2.32 18.39 10.42
CA TYR A 218 2.76 17.76 11.67
C TYR A 218 4.25 17.42 11.61
N VAL A 219 4.86 17.40 12.81
CA VAL A 219 6.24 16.97 13.04
C VAL A 219 6.26 15.77 13.98
N LEU A 220 7.26 14.90 13.82
CA LEU A 220 7.43 13.75 14.70
C LEU A 220 7.71 14.21 16.12
N LYS A 221 6.89 13.76 17.07
CA LYS A 221 7.03 14.07 18.50
C LYS A 221 7.75 12.97 19.23
N ASP A 222 7.33 11.73 18.98
CA ASP A 222 7.89 10.57 19.67
C ASP A 222 7.57 9.28 18.90
N VAL A 223 8.31 8.21 19.17
CA VAL A 223 8.17 6.91 18.52
C VAL A 223 8.47 5.80 19.50
N ASP A 224 7.67 4.74 19.45
CA ASP A 224 7.94 3.53 20.21
C ASP A 224 9.23 2.85 19.72
N PRO A 225 10.23 2.62 20.56
CA PRO A 225 11.40 1.82 20.20
C PRO A 225 11.06 0.40 19.71
N GLY A 226 9.94 -0.16 20.18
CA GLY A 226 9.38 -1.44 19.69
C GLY A 226 8.63 -1.34 18.38
N GLY A 227 8.44 -0.15 17.82
CA GLY A 227 7.84 0.08 16.51
C GLY A 227 6.33 -0.09 16.46
N THR A 228 5.63 -0.04 17.60
CA THR A 228 4.18 -0.24 17.65
C THR A 228 3.39 1.05 17.50
N TRP A 229 3.98 2.22 17.81
CA TRP A 229 3.29 3.50 17.67
C TRP A 229 4.23 4.65 17.28
N PHE A 230 3.62 5.70 16.67
CA PHE A 230 4.24 6.95 16.24
C PHE A 230 3.35 8.12 16.62
N LEU A 231 3.87 9.07 17.39
CA LEU A 231 3.15 10.26 17.83
C LEU A 231 3.63 11.48 17.06
N TRP A 232 2.71 12.17 16.42
CA TRP A 232 2.94 13.39 15.65
C TRP A 232 2.27 14.57 16.35
N GLU A 233 2.97 15.70 16.43
CA GLU A 233 2.45 16.95 17.00
C GLU A 233 2.22 17.98 15.89
N ARG A 234 1.12 18.70 15.95
CA ARG A 234 0.80 19.77 15.00
C ARG A 234 1.90 20.82 15.01
N ASN A 235 2.41 21.17 13.84
CA ASN A 235 3.36 22.27 13.66
C ASN A 235 2.60 23.60 13.65
N GLU A 236 2.62 24.34 14.76
CA GLU A 236 1.96 25.64 14.87
C GLU A 236 2.57 26.70 13.92
N ASN A 237 3.78 26.44 13.41
CA ASN A 237 4.48 27.28 12.43
C ASN A 237 4.32 26.81 10.99
N TRP A 238 3.44 25.84 10.73
CA TRP A 238 3.22 25.34 9.38
C TRP A 238 2.82 26.45 8.41
N TRP A 239 3.38 26.42 7.21
CA TRP A 239 3.16 27.43 6.18
C TRP A 239 1.68 27.60 5.79
N GLY A 240 0.88 26.52 5.80
CA GLY A 240 -0.56 26.60 5.53
C GLY A 240 -1.31 27.42 6.57
N THR A 241 -0.89 27.37 7.83
CA THR A 241 -1.42 28.26 8.89
C THR A 241 -0.98 29.70 8.67
N LYS A 242 0.31 29.91 8.36
CA LYS A 242 0.85 31.27 8.17
C LYS A 242 0.28 32.00 6.96
N LEU A 243 0.14 31.29 5.83
CA LEU A 243 -0.30 31.91 4.57
C LEU A 243 -1.82 32.01 4.45
N TYR A 244 -2.55 31.02 4.96
CA TYR A 244 -3.98 30.87 4.68
C TYR A 244 -4.85 30.73 5.92
N GLY A 245 -4.26 30.78 7.13
CA GLY A 245 -5.01 30.61 8.38
C GLY A 245 -5.55 29.19 8.58
N ILE A 246 -5.04 28.20 7.83
CA ILE A 246 -5.50 26.81 7.92
C ILE A 246 -4.87 26.17 9.15
N LYS A 247 -5.67 25.76 10.13
CA LYS A 247 -5.21 25.07 11.32
C LYS A 247 -5.85 23.67 11.38
N PRO A 248 -5.04 22.58 11.35
CA PRO A 248 -5.57 21.22 11.54
C PRO A 248 -6.27 21.07 12.88
N GLY A 249 -7.37 20.31 12.94
CA GLY A 249 -8.14 20.11 14.17
C GLY A 249 -7.35 19.40 15.28
N PRO A 250 -6.86 18.17 15.05
CA PRO A 250 -6.11 17.43 16.06
C PRO A 250 -4.80 18.12 16.43
N LYS A 251 -4.52 18.24 17.73
CA LYS A 251 -3.20 18.68 18.21
C LYS A 251 -2.16 17.58 18.02
N TYR A 252 -2.57 16.34 18.26
CA TYR A 252 -1.74 15.16 18.09
C TYR A 252 -2.41 14.17 17.14
N VAL A 253 -1.59 13.43 16.41
CA VAL A 253 -2.00 12.25 15.64
C VAL A 253 -1.18 11.08 16.10
N LEU A 254 -1.83 10.05 16.61
CA LEU A 254 -1.21 8.83 17.09
C LEU A 254 -1.51 7.71 16.11
N PHE A 255 -0.49 7.22 15.42
CA PHE A 255 -0.57 5.97 14.65
C PHE A 255 -0.15 4.84 15.58
N ILE A 256 -1.04 3.88 15.82
CA ILE A 256 -0.80 2.81 16.78
C ILE A 256 -1.28 1.47 16.23
N HIS A 257 -0.47 0.43 16.42
CA HIS A 257 -0.84 -0.94 16.10
C HIS A 257 -1.42 -1.64 17.32
N HIS A 258 -2.71 -1.95 17.27
CA HIS A 258 -3.40 -2.61 18.37
C HIS A 258 -3.21 -4.15 18.41
N GLY A 259 -2.60 -4.72 17.37
CA GLY A 259 -2.44 -6.19 17.26
C GLY A 259 -3.65 -6.86 16.59
N PRO A 260 -4.21 -7.94 17.17
CA PRO A 260 -5.33 -8.68 16.58
C PRO A 260 -6.57 -7.84 16.32
N GLU A 261 -7.36 -8.22 15.30
CA GLU A 261 -8.53 -7.44 14.87
C GLU A 261 -9.60 -7.30 15.95
N GLU A 262 -9.74 -8.28 16.83
CA GLU A 262 -10.66 -8.23 17.96
C GLU A 262 -10.31 -7.08 18.93
N LYS A 263 -9.01 -6.85 19.18
CA LYS A 263 -8.55 -5.72 19.99
C LYS A 263 -8.85 -4.39 19.32
N LYS A 264 -8.65 -4.30 18.02
CA LYS A 264 -9.01 -3.11 17.22
C LYS A 264 -10.52 -2.84 17.28
N ALA A 265 -11.33 -3.88 17.15
CA ALA A 265 -12.78 -3.77 17.24
C ALA A 265 -13.22 -3.30 18.64
N LEU A 266 -12.62 -3.82 19.70
CA LEU A 266 -12.89 -3.37 21.06
C LEU A 266 -12.46 -1.92 21.28
N ALA A 267 -11.27 -1.52 20.79
CA ALA A 267 -10.80 -0.14 20.89
C ALA A 267 -11.76 0.84 20.19
N MET A 268 -12.22 0.51 18.97
CA MET A 268 -13.19 1.34 18.24
C MET A 268 -14.57 1.33 18.92
N SER A 269 -14.98 0.23 19.52
CA SER A 269 -16.24 0.15 20.27
C SER A 269 -16.24 1.01 21.54
N ARG A 270 -15.06 1.35 22.07
CA ARG A 270 -14.85 2.15 23.28
C ARG A 270 -14.42 3.60 22.99
N HIS A 271 -14.41 4.01 21.74
CA HIS A 271 -13.91 5.33 21.31
C HIS A 271 -12.41 5.56 21.58
N GLU A 272 -11.64 4.48 21.70
CA GLU A 272 -10.18 4.51 21.88
C GLU A 272 -9.44 4.61 20.54
N LEU A 273 -10.10 4.26 19.43
CA LEU A 273 -9.60 4.29 18.05
C LEU A 273 -10.57 5.09 17.18
N ASP A 274 -10.06 6.09 16.45
CA ASP A 274 -10.88 6.98 15.61
C ASP A 274 -10.98 6.55 14.15
N ALA A 275 -9.97 5.84 13.63
CA ALA A 275 -9.96 5.40 12.24
C ALA A 275 -9.24 4.09 12.04
N ILE A 276 -9.85 3.21 11.22
CA ILE A 276 -9.27 1.93 10.83
C ILE A 276 -9.46 1.72 9.33
N ARG A 277 -8.48 1.05 8.70
CA ARG A 277 -8.53 0.76 7.27
C ARG A 277 -9.53 -0.32 6.92
N THR A 278 -9.54 -1.41 7.64
CA THR A 278 -10.42 -2.55 7.35
C THR A 278 -10.63 -3.43 8.58
N PHE A 279 -11.81 -4.05 8.61
CA PHE A 279 -12.12 -5.21 9.45
C PHE A 279 -12.58 -6.37 8.59
N LEU A 280 -12.43 -7.57 9.10
CA LEU A 280 -13.24 -8.70 8.63
C LEU A 280 -14.71 -8.53 9.08
N PRO A 281 -15.69 -9.04 8.34
CA PRO A 281 -17.10 -8.83 8.64
C PRO A 281 -17.52 -9.13 10.08
N GLU A 282 -16.97 -10.18 10.67
CA GLU A 282 -17.24 -10.58 12.07
C GLU A 282 -16.72 -9.56 13.09
N ASN A 283 -15.54 -8.97 12.83
CA ASN A 283 -14.97 -7.93 13.71
C ASN A 283 -15.70 -6.61 13.54
N PHE A 284 -16.14 -6.32 12.31
CA PHE A 284 -17.01 -5.17 12.08
C PHE A 284 -18.35 -5.31 12.81
N GLU A 285 -18.92 -6.50 12.89
CA GLU A 285 -20.16 -6.76 13.63
C GLU A 285 -20.06 -6.38 15.11
N ILE A 286 -18.90 -6.60 15.74
CA ILE A 286 -18.63 -6.18 17.14
C ILE A 286 -18.77 -4.66 17.26
N VAL A 287 -18.11 -3.93 16.35
CA VAL A 287 -18.14 -2.46 16.32
C VAL A 287 -19.54 -1.95 16.01
N TRP A 288 -20.18 -2.52 15.00
CA TRP A 288 -21.52 -2.16 14.54
C TRP A 288 -22.58 -2.23 15.64
N LYS A 289 -22.50 -3.27 16.49
CA LYS A 289 -23.44 -3.48 17.60
C LYS A 289 -23.17 -2.54 18.78
N ALA A 290 -21.92 -2.13 18.98
CA ALA A 290 -21.51 -1.41 20.20
C ALA A 290 -21.38 0.10 20.01
N ASN A 291 -21.02 0.58 18.80
CA ASN A 291 -20.71 2.00 18.55
C ASN A 291 -21.71 2.65 17.58
N PRO A 292 -22.65 3.46 18.06
CA PRO A 292 -23.62 4.14 17.20
C PRO A 292 -23.05 5.32 16.41
N TYR A 293 -21.78 5.70 16.66
CA TYR A 293 -21.12 6.83 15.99
C TYR A 293 -20.27 6.41 14.80
N ILE A 294 -20.33 5.15 14.41
CA ILE A 294 -19.59 4.65 13.27
C ILE A 294 -20.02 5.33 11.97
N GLY A 295 -19.04 5.63 11.17
CA GLY A 295 -19.17 5.99 9.77
C GLY A 295 -18.12 5.28 8.93
N GLY A 296 -18.23 5.42 7.63
CA GLY A 296 -17.30 4.86 6.67
C GLY A 296 -17.38 5.64 5.37
N TRP A 297 -17.36 4.94 4.24
CA TRP A 297 -17.59 5.55 2.93
C TRP A 297 -18.92 6.32 2.85
N ARG A 298 -19.92 5.87 3.59
CA ARG A 298 -21.17 6.63 3.84
C ARG A 298 -21.31 6.95 5.32
N SER A 299 -22.13 7.93 5.60
CA SER A 299 -22.53 8.26 6.97
C SER A 299 -23.57 7.30 7.54
N LYS A 300 -24.18 6.48 6.69
CA LYS A 300 -25.18 5.45 6.98
C LYS A 300 -24.85 4.17 6.21
N PRO A 301 -25.34 3.02 6.66
CA PRO A 301 -25.16 1.75 5.94
C PRO A 301 -25.59 1.81 4.46
N PRO A 302 -24.95 1.07 3.58
CA PRO A 302 -23.73 0.28 3.79
C PRO A 302 -22.48 1.16 3.90
N PHE A 303 -21.58 0.87 4.86
CA PHE A 303 -20.40 1.69 5.16
C PHE A 303 -19.18 1.38 4.32
N ALA A 304 -19.10 0.16 3.77
CA ALA A 304 -17.93 -0.27 3.02
C ALA A 304 -17.69 0.60 1.78
N TRP A 305 -16.44 0.91 1.55
CA TRP A 305 -15.99 1.59 0.35
C TRP A 305 -15.97 0.61 -0.83
N PRO A 306 -16.82 0.80 -1.88
CA PRO A 306 -16.91 -0.16 -2.98
C PRO A 306 -15.80 -0.01 -4.02
N PHE A 307 -14.98 1.03 -3.92
CA PHE A 307 -13.98 1.40 -4.93
C PHE A 307 -12.56 1.37 -4.39
N ASP A 308 -12.21 0.33 -3.62
CA ASP A 308 -10.81 0.18 -3.25
C ASP A 308 -9.93 0.30 -4.50
N ALA A 309 -8.92 1.14 -4.37
CA ALA A 309 -7.94 1.34 -5.41
C ALA A 309 -7.17 0.05 -5.78
N CYS A 310 -7.20 -0.94 -4.91
CA CYS A 310 -6.47 -2.20 -5.06
C CYS A 310 -7.44 -3.38 -5.15
N VAL A 311 -7.47 -4.05 -6.29
CA VAL A 311 -8.14 -5.35 -6.40
C VAL A 311 -7.33 -6.40 -5.68
N LYS A 312 -7.97 -7.22 -4.86
CA LYS A 312 -7.35 -8.41 -4.27
C LYS A 312 -7.37 -9.55 -5.30
N GLY A 313 -6.37 -10.39 -5.27
CA GLY A 313 -6.29 -11.50 -6.19
C GLY A 313 -5.28 -12.56 -5.81
N ILE A 314 -5.25 -13.60 -6.63
CA ILE A 314 -4.27 -14.68 -6.58
C ILE A 314 -3.35 -14.55 -7.78
N GLY A 315 -2.09 -14.28 -7.54
CA GLY A 315 -1.06 -14.15 -8.56
C GLY A 315 -0.29 -15.44 -8.75
N PHE A 316 -0.01 -15.76 -10.01
CA PHE A 316 0.78 -16.92 -10.39
C PHE A 316 2.21 -16.50 -10.74
N ASN A 317 3.22 -17.26 -10.34
CA ASN A 317 4.58 -17.00 -10.75
C ASN A 317 4.84 -17.58 -12.14
N LEU A 318 4.71 -16.76 -13.18
CA LEU A 318 4.85 -17.17 -14.57
C LEU A 318 6.28 -17.59 -14.95
N LEU A 319 7.27 -17.39 -14.08
CA LEU A 319 8.64 -17.84 -14.27
C LEU A 319 8.85 -19.28 -13.78
N ARG A 320 7.89 -19.84 -13.03
CA ARG A 320 7.97 -21.17 -12.44
C ARG A 320 7.06 -22.17 -13.16
N TYR A 321 7.55 -23.36 -13.44
CA TYR A 321 6.74 -24.49 -13.85
C TYR A 321 5.90 -25.01 -12.66
N PRO A 322 4.62 -25.32 -12.85
CA PRO A 322 3.84 -25.31 -14.10
C PRO A 322 3.08 -24.00 -14.36
N TYR A 323 3.27 -22.94 -13.57
CA TYR A 323 2.51 -21.69 -13.67
C TYR A 323 2.88 -20.84 -14.90
N ASN A 324 3.99 -21.18 -15.59
CA ASN A 324 4.31 -20.62 -16.91
C ASN A 324 3.39 -21.13 -18.03
N ILE A 325 2.60 -22.19 -17.79
CA ILE A 325 1.61 -22.74 -18.72
C ILE A 325 0.28 -22.02 -18.56
N THR A 326 -0.24 -21.44 -19.62
CA THR A 326 -1.47 -20.66 -19.60
C THR A 326 -2.70 -21.48 -19.22
N GLU A 327 -2.79 -22.72 -19.73
CA GLU A 327 -3.88 -23.66 -19.42
C GLU A 327 -3.93 -23.99 -17.94
N VAL A 328 -2.79 -24.14 -17.27
CA VAL A 328 -2.71 -24.38 -15.81
C VAL A 328 -3.26 -23.20 -15.04
N ARG A 329 -2.87 -21.97 -15.42
CA ARG A 329 -3.38 -20.76 -14.75
C ARG A 329 -4.88 -20.58 -14.95
N LYS A 330 -5.37 -20.81 -16.18
CA LYS A 330 -6.79 -20.79 -16.49
C LYS A 330 -7.56 -21.86 -15.70
N ALA A 331 -7.02 -23.06 -15.60
CA ALA A 331 -7.62 -24.14 -14.83
C ALA A 331 -7.74 -23.79 -13.34
N LEU A 332 -6.65 -23.29 -12.73
CA LEU A 332 -6.65 -22.83 -11.34
C LEU A 332 -7.73 -21.75 -11.11
N ARG A 333 -7.92 -20.87 -12.06
CA ARG A 333 -8.89 -19.79 -12.00
C ARG A 333 -10.33 -20.30 -12.16
N PHE A 334 -10.62 -21.23 -13.11
CA PHE A 334 -11.93 -21.85 -13.25
C PHE A 334 -12.30 -22.74 -12.04
N ALA A 335 -11.31 -23.18 -11.25
CA ALA A 335 -11.52 -23.93 -10.03
C ALA A 335 -11.81 -23.03 -8.80
N ILE A 336 -11.89 -21.71 -8.95
CA ILE A 336 -12.28 -20.78 -7.88
C ILE A 336 -13.75 -20.43 -7.99
N ASN A 337 -14.53 -20.74 -6.94
CA ASN A 337 -15.90 -20.27 -6.80
C ASN A 337 -15.91 -18.86 -6.19
N PHE A 338 -15.99 -17.87 -7.05
CA PHE A 338 -16.02 -16.46 -6.66
C PHE A 338 -17.16 -16.11 -5.71
N TYR A 339 -18.35 -16.68 -5.94
CA TYR A 339 -19.54 -16.33 -5.15
C TYR A 339 -19.45 -16.83 -3.71
N GLU A 340 -18.76 -17.93 -3.46
CA GLU A 340 -18.46 -18.39 -2.11
C GLU A 340 -17.52 -17.41 -1.37
N LEU A 341 -16.54 -16.87 -2.07
CA LEU A 341 -15.70 -15.81 -1.54
C LEU A 341 -16.50 -14.52 -1.29
N TRP A 342 -17.35 -14.15 -2.25
CA TRP A 342 -18.16 -12.94 -2.16
C TRP A 342 -19.12 -12.95 -0.96
N GLU A 343 -19.77 -14.06 -0.70
CA GLU A 343 -20.63 -14.23 0.48
C GLU A 343 -19.84 -14.16 1.79
N ALA A 344 -18.64 -14.74 1.84
CA ALA A 344 -17.79 -14.72 3.03
C ALA A 344 -17.29 -13.31 3.44
N PHE A 345 -17.38 -12.35 2.52
CA PHE A 345 -17.04 -10.96 2.77
C PHE A 345 -18.27 -10.04 2.84
N THR A 346 -19.48 -10.59 2.86
CA THR A 346 -20.69 -9.80 3.08
C THR A 346 -20.76 -9.34 4.53
N GLY A 347 -20.94 -8.06 4.75
CA GLY A 347 -21.00 -7.46 6.07
C GLY A 347 -22.39 -7.42 6.69
N PRO A 348 -22.49 -7.27 8.02
CA PRO A 348 -23.75 -7.23 8.76
C PRO A 348 -24.62 -6.01 8.43
N ASP A 349 -24.03 -4.96 7.86
CA ASP A 349 -24.68 -3.73 7.43
C ASP A 349 -25.19 -3.78 5.98
N GLY A 350 -25.12 -4.93 5.33
CA GLY A 350 -25.47 -5.13 3.92
C GLY A 350 -24.35 -4.76 2.93
N SER A 351 -23.18 -4.37 3.41
CA SER A 351 -22.01 -4.18 2.56
C SER A 351 -21.58 -5.48 1.92
N LYS A 352 -21.29 -5.44 0.62
CA LYS A 352 -20.78 -6.59 -0.15
C LYS A 352 -19.59 -6.18 -1.00
N PRO A 353 -18.66 -7.10 -1.31
CA PRO A 353 -17.58 -6.79 -2.25
C PRO A 353 -18.14 -6.32 -3.59
N THR A 354 -17.47 -5.36 -4.19
CA THR A 354 -17.80 -4.94 -5.55
C THR A 354 -17.05 -5.83 -6.52
N PRO A 355 -17.71 -6.66 -7.29
CA PRO A 355 -17.03 -7.53 -8.24
C PRO A 355 -16.26 -6.70 -9.26
N SER A 356 -14.96 -6.85 -9.28
CA SER A 356 -14.12 -6.23 -10.30
C SER A 356 -12.85 -7.06 -10.50
N VAL A 357 -12.63 -7.44 -11.71
CA VAL A 357 -11.43 -8.21 -12.10
C VAL A 357 -10.21 -7.32 -12.22
N LEU A 358 -10.42 -6.01 -12.22
CA LEU A 358 -9.39 -5.02 -12.55
C LEU A 358 -9.37 -3.88 -11.55
N PRO A 359 -8.20 -3.35 -11.28
CA PRO A 359 -8.08 -2.08 -10.55
C PRO A 359 -8.78 -0.91 -11.24
N LEU A 360 -9.26 -1.13 -12.43
CA LEU A 360 -10.00 -0.17 -13.25
C LEU A 360 -11.51 -0.18 -12.96
N VAL A 361 -11.90 -0.48 -11.74
CA VAL A 361 -13.31 -0.52 -11.30
C VAL A 361 -14.11 0.67 -11.82
N ARG A 362 -13.53 1.86 -11.80
CA ARG A 362 -14.22 3.08 -12.25
C ARG A 362 -14.38 3.18 -13.77
N TYR A 363 -13.51 2.53 -14.55
CA TYR A 363 -13.63 2.46 -16.02
C TYR A 363 -14.68 1.46 -16.46
N VAL A 364 -14.81 0.36 -15.75
CA VAL A 364 -15.76 -0.70 -16.06
C VAL A 364 -17.20 -0.25 -15.85
N TYR A 365 -17.42 0.74 -14.98
CA TYR A 365 -18.75 1.19 -14.58
C TYR A 365 -19.26 2.45 -15.26
N LYS A 366 -18.40 3.24 -15.90
CA LYS A 366 -18.77 4.61 -16.28
C LYS A 366 -19.27 4.78 -17.70
N ASP A 367 -18.91 3.91 -18.66
CA ASP A 367 -19.21 4.12 -20.08
C ASP A 367 -19.69 2.87 -20.80
N LYS A 368 -20.99 2.82 -21.01
CA LYS A 368 -21.72 1.71 -21.66
C LYS A 368 -21.16 1.23 -23.02
N PRO A 369 -20.71 2.08 -23.96
CA PRO A 369 -20.22 1.61 -25.25
C PRO A 369 -18.96 0.73 -25.15
N TYR A 370 -18.00 1.10 -24.30
CA TYR A 370 -16.75 0.36 -24.14
C TYR A 370 -16.95 -0.93 -23.37
N TYR A 371 -17.82 -0.90 -22.38
CA TYR A 371 -18.25 -2.07 -21.65
C TYR A 371 -18.83 -3.13 -22.60
N GLN A 372 -19.73 -2.77 -23.51
CA GLN A 372 -20.34 -3.71 -24.45
C GLN A 372 -19.30 -4.33 -25.40
N ALA A 373 -18.40 -3.52 -25.96
CA ALA A 373 -17.34 -4.01 -26.81
C ALA A 373 -16.40 -5.00 -26.10
N LEU A 374 -16.05 -4.72 -24.85
CA LEU A 374 -15.24 -5.64 -24.04
C LEU A 374 -15.99 -6.92 -23.72
N LYS A 375 -17.28 -6.82 -23.38
CA LYS A 375 -18.16 -7.97 -23.13
C LYS A 375 -18.23 -8.88 -24.33
N ASP A 376 -18.45 -8.32 -25.51
CA ASP A 376 -18.59 -9.09 -26.76
C ASP A 376 -17.29 -9.84 -27.11
N GLU A 377 -16.12 -9.23 -26.84
CA GLU A 377 -14.85 -9.89 -27.05
C GLU A 377 -14.58 -10.99 -26.02
N LEU A 378 -14.95 -10.79 -24.76
CA LEU A 378 -14.85 -11.81 -23.72
C LEU A 378 -15.76 -13.01 -24.03
N LEU A 379 -16.97 -12.77 -24.51
CA LEU A 379 -17.88 -13.83 -24.94
C LEU A 379 -17.29 -14.67 -26.09
N LYS A 380 -16.61 -14.03 -27.07
CA LYS A 380 -15.89 -14.74 -28.14
C LYS A 380 -14.78 -15.65 -27.62
N LEU A 381 -14.21 -15.31 -26.47
CA LEU A 381 -13.21 -16.14 -25.77
C LEU A 381 -13.84 -17.22 -24.88
N GLY A 382 -15.15 -17.39 -24.89
CA GLY A 382 -15.88 -18.32 -24.02
C GLY A 382 -15.97 -17.87 -22.56
N LEU A 383 -15.80 -16.57 -22.32
CA LEU A 383 -15.80 -15.96 -21.00
C LEU A 383 -17.03 -15.07 -20.88
N ASP A 384 -18.06 -15.52 -20.18
CA ASP A 384 -19.25 -14.72 -19.92
C ASP A 384 -18.97 -13.77 -18.73
N PRO A 385 -18.91 -12.44 -18.96
CA PRO A 385 -18.66 -11.47 -17.90
C PRO A 385 -19.96 -10.99 -17.23
N SER A 386 -21.10 -11.61 -17.48
CA SER A 386 -22.38 -11.17 -16.93
C SER A 386 -22.45 -11.46 -15.43
N PRO A 387 -22.75 -10.46 -14.58
CA PRO A 387 -22.96 -10.71 -13.16
C PRO A 387 -24.26 -11.47 -12.91
N ARG A 388 -24.31 -12.24 -11.83
CA ARG A 388 -25.56 -12.85 -11.36
C ARG A 388 -26.58 -11.78 -10.94
N PRO A 389 -27.88 -12.08 -10.94
CA PRO A 389 -28.92 -11.12 -10.55
C PRO A 389 -28.68 -10.44 -9.22
N GLU A 390 -28.25 -11.17 -8.19
CA GLU A 390 -27.98 -10.67 -6.84
C GLU A 390 -26.86 -9.61 -6.83
N VAL A 391 -25.84 -9.81 -7.65
CA VAL A 391 -24.74 -8.86 -7.84
C VAL A 391 -25.22 -7.61 -8.58
N GLN A 392 -26.05 -7.78 -9.60
CA GLN A 392 -26.65 -6.67 -10.35
C GLN A 392 -27.54 -5.80 -9.46
N GLU A 393 -28.36 -6.40 -8.63
CA GLU A 393 -29.21 -5.68 -7.68
C GLU A 393 -28.40 -4.89 -6.66
N TYR A 394 -27.37 -5.52 -6.10
CA TYR A 394 -26.45 -4.83 -5.17
C TYR A 394 -25.77 -3.63 -5.84
N LEU A 395 -25.23 -3.78 -7.05
CA LEU A 395 -24.59 -2.68 -7.77
C LEU A 395 -25.58 -1.55 -8.08
N LYS A 396 -26.80 -1.87 -8.51
CA LYS A 396 -27.86 -0.87 -8.71
C LYS A 396 -28.20 -0.12 -7.43
N SER A 397 -28.20 -0.78 -6.28
CA SER A 397 -28.43 -0.14 -4.98
C SER A 397 -27.34 0.87 -4.61
N LEU A 398 -26.16 0.73 -5.17
CA LEU A 398 -25.04 1.69 -5.04
C LEU A 398 -25.07 2.80 -6.10
N GLY A 399 -26.01 2.75 -7.05
CA GLY A 399 -26.05 3.66 -8.20
C GLY A 399 -25.04 3.32 -9.29
N LEU A 400 -24.57 2.07 -9.33
CA LEU A 400 -23.57 1.59 -10.27
C LEU A 400 -24.24 0.80 -11.40
N ASP A 401 -23.78 0.98 -12.62
CA ASP A 401 -24.14 0.10 -13.74
C ASP A 401 -23.52 -1.31 -13.56
N PRO A 402 -24.14 -2.35 -14.13
CA PRO A 402 -23.63 -3.72 -14.01
C PRO A 402 -22.18 -3.83 -14.44
N ALA A 403 -21.35 -4.38 -13.56
CA ALA A 403 -19.94 -4.61 -13.80
C ALA A 403 -19.69 -5.75 -14.78
N ILE A 404 -18.52 -5.73 -15.38
CA ILE A 404 -17.92 -6.92 -15.94
C ILE A 404 -17.43 -7.78 -14.78
N VAL A 405 -18.25 -8.74 -14.39
CA VAL A 405 -17.87 -9.78 -13.42
C VAL A 405 -17.39 -10.97 -14.21
N TRP A 406 -16.12 -10.99 -14.45
CA TRP A 406 -15.55 -12.08 -15.18
C TRP A 406 -15.15 -13.24 -14.26
N TRP A 407 -16.13 -14.01 -13.80
CA TRP A 407 -15.89 -15.18 -12.96
C TRP A 407 -16.80 -16.34 -13.35
N LYS A 408 -16.29 -17.14 -14.27
CA LYS A 408 -16.87 -18.44 -14.54
C LYS A 408 -16.24 -19.46 -13.60
N TYR A 409 -17.01 -20.02 -12.68
CA TYR A 409 -16.67 -21.23 -11.96
C TYR A 409 -17.01 -22.42 -12.82
N ASP A 410 -16.02 -23.14 -13.30
CA ASP A 410 -16.18 -24.28 -14.21
C ASP A 410 -15.12 -25.36 -13.95
N PRO A 411 -15.32 -26.19 -12.92
CA PRO A 411 -14.37 -27.28 -12.60
C PRO A 411 -14.19 -28.27 -13.74
N ALA A 412 -15.20 -28.47 -14.60
CA ALA A 412 -15.08 -29.38 -15.73
C ALA A 412 -14.13 -28.84 -16.81
N GLU A 413 -14.23 -27.52 -17.10
CA GLU A 413 -13.28 -26.85 -17.98
C GLU A 413 -11.88 -26.79 -17.37
N ALA A 414 -11.76 -26.58 -16.05
CA ALA A 414 -10.48 -26.66 -15.35
C ALA A 414 -9.83 -28.03 -15.51
N GLU A 415 -10.58 -29.10 -15.34
CA GLU A 415 -10.11 -30.46 -15.55
C GLU A 415 -9.71 -30.72 -17.00
N ARG A 416 -10.51 -30.27 -17.97
CA ARG A 416 -10.19 -30.40 -19.40
C ARG A 416 -8.86 -29.71 -19.74
N LEU A 417 -8.66 -28.50 -19.23
CA LEU A 417 -7.43 -27.71 -19.45
C LEU A 417 -6.20 -28.40 -18.84
N LEU A 418 -6.29 -28.91 -17.62
CA LEU A 418 -5.18 -29.64 -16.99
C LEU A 418 -4.82 -30.90 -17.77
N LYS A 419 -5.82 -31.67 -18.19
CA LYS A 419 -5.61 -32.88 -19.01
C LYS A 419 -4.98 -32.55 -20.36
N SER A 420 -5.31 -31.43 -20.98
CA SER A 420 -4.78 -31.04 -22.29
C SER A 420 -3.26 -30.74 -22.25
N VAL A 421 -2.71 -30.49 -21.06
CA VAL A 421 -1.27 -30.25 -20.85
C VAL A 421 -0.59 -31.37 -20.05
N GLY A 422 -1.25 -32.53 -19.99
CA GLY A 422 -0.67 -33.78 -19.48
C GLY A 422 -0.84 -34.03 -17.98
N PHE A 423 -1.57 -33.18 -17.26
CA PHE A 423 -1.93 -33.46 -15.86
C PHE A 423 -2.99 -34.56 -15.80
N TYR A 424 -3.00 -35.35 -14.74
CA TYR A 424 -3.97 -36.41 -14.55
C TYR A 424 -4.35 -36.57 -13.07
N LYS A 425 -5.55 -37.12 -12.82
CA LYS A 425 -5.97 -37.51 -11.47
C LYS A 425 -5.55 -38.93 -11.17
N GLY A 426 -4.86 -39.11 -10.04
CA GLY A 426 -4.50 -40.42 -9.54
C GLY A 426 -5.70 -41.19 -8.94
N PRO A 427 -5.50 -42.44 -8.50
CA PRO A 427 -6.52 -43.24 -7.84
C PRO A 427 -7.05 -42.63 -6.52
N ASP A 428 -6.24 -41.79 -5.90
CA ASP A 428 -6.55 -41.02 -4.68
C ASP A 428 -7.39 -39.76 -4.95
N GLY A 429 -7.77 -39.52 -6.21
CA GLY A 429 -8.52 -38.33 -6.63
C GLY A 429 -7.71 -37.05 -6.70
N LYS A 430 -6.42 -37.11 -6.46
CA LYS A 430 -5.52 -35.95 -6.50
C LYS A 430 -4.89 -35.74 -7.87
N TRP A 431 -4.52 -34.50 -8.15
CA TRP A 431 -3.84 -34.11 -9.36
C TRP A 431 -2.32 -34.40 -9.30
N TYR A 432 -1.81 -34.94 -10.38
CA TYR A 432 -0.39 -35.22 -10.62
C TYR A 432 0.07 -34.45 -11.84
N MET A 433 1.34 -34.04 -11.80
CA MET A 433 2.01 -33.39 -12.92
C MET A 433 2.35 -34.40 -14.03
N PRO A 434 2.62 -33.95 -15.28
CA PRO A 434 2.99 -34.82 -16.39
C PRO A 434 4.18 -35.73 -16.13
N ASP A 435 5.10 -35.37 -15.24
CA ASP A 435 6.25 -36.15 -14.83
C ASP A 435 5.94 -37.21 -13.75
N GLY A 436 4.69 -37.37 -13.38
CA GLY A 436 4.21 -38.35 -12.39
C GLY A 436 4.31 -37.91 -10.94
N LYS A 437 4.83 -36.71 -10.65
CA LYS A 437 4.92 -36.21 -9.28
C LYS A 437 3.59 -35.65 -8.82
N PRO A 438 3.24 -35.76 -7.51
CA PRO A 438 2.12 -35.05 -6.94
C PRO A 438 2.21 -33.55 -7.21
N TRP A 439 1.10 -32.94 -7.65
CA TRP A 439 1.07 -31.50 -7.83
C TRP A 439 0.76 -30.81 -6.50
N VAL A 440 1.77 -30.13 -5.95
CA VAL A 440 1.64 -29.35 -4.73
C VAL A 440 1.69 -27.86 -5.08
N VAL A 441 0.66 -27.11 -4.74
CA VAL A 441 0.57 -25.65 -4.91
C VAL A 441 0.85 -25.00 -3.57
N ARG A 442 1.85 -24.10 -3.50
CA ARG A 442 2.18 -23.32 -2.32
C ARG A 442 1.67 -21.90 -2.48
N ILE A 443 0.79 -21.48 -1.57
CA ILE A 443 0.22 -20.12 -1.55
C ILE A 443 0.93 -19.32 -0.47
N LEU A 444 1.74 -18.34 -0.88
CA LEU A 444 2.26 -17.30 -0.01
C LEU A 444 1.15 -16.29 0.28
N THR A 445 0.83 -16.06 1.54
CA THR A 445 -0.20 -15.09 1.95
C THR A 445 0.26 -14.23 3.12
N THR A 446 -0.55 -13.27 3.49
CA THR A 446 -0.26 -12.30 4.56
C THR A 446 -0.54 -12.86 5.95
N SER A 447 0.15 -12.32 6.97
CA SER A 447 -0.10 -12.57 8.38
C SER A 447 0.14 -11.30 9.18
N GLY A 448 -0.78 -10.98 10.10
CA GLY A 448 -0.68 -9.77 10.93
C GLY A 448 -1.00 -8.44 10.20
N PHE A 449 -1.12 -8.47 8.90
CA PHE A 449 -1.53 -7.35 8.06
C PHE A 449 -2.39 -7.87 6.90
N GLU A 450 -3.27 -7.01 6.33
CA GLU A 450 -4.13 -7.39 5.19
C GLU A 450 -4.85 -8.73 5.42
N MET A 451 -5.57 -8.85 6.54
CA MET A 451 -6.20 -10.09 6.97
C MET A 451 -7.21 -10.64 5.97
N GLU A 452 -7.81 -9.77 5.17
CA GLU A 452 -8.67 -10.14 4.05
C GLU A 452 -7.92 -10.92 2.96
N SER A 453 -6.67 -10.56 2.68
CA SER A 453 -5.82 -11.31 1.74
C SER A 453 -5.44 -12.67 2.31
N GLN A 454 -5.18 -12.76 3.61
CA GLN A 454 -4.97 -14.02 4.31
C GLN A 454 -6.20 -14.93 4.16
N ARG A 455 -7.40 -14.42 4.47
CA ARG A 455 -8.66 -15.16 4.33
C ARG A 455 -8.87 -15.67 2.90
N ILE A 456 -8.64 -14.81 1.89
CA ILE A 456 -8.72 -15.20 0.47
C ILE A 456 -7.77 -16.37 0.20
N GLY A 457 -6.53 -16.31 0.66
CA GLY A 457 -5.54 -17.38 0.47
C GLY A 457 -5.99 -18.72 1.03
N PHE A 458 -6.54 -18.75 2.24
CA PHE A 458 -7.07 -19.96 2.85
C PHE A 458 -8.33 -20.49 2.15
N MET A 459 -9.26 -19.62 1.79
CA MET A 459 -10.50 -20.02 1.10
C MET A 459 -10.22 -20.60 -0.29
N VAL A 460 -9.33 -19.97 -1.05
CA VAL A 460 -8.92 -20.48 -2.37
C VAL A 460 -8.18 -21.82 -2.22
N ALA A 461 -7.33 -21.96 -1.22
CA ALA A 461 -6.66 -23.23 -0.93
C ALA A 461 -7.67 -24.35 -0.68
N GLU A 462 -8.72 -24.08 0.10
CA GLU A 462 -9.77 -25.06 0.38
C GLU A 462 -10.56 -25.43 -0.88
N GLN A 463 -10.90 -24.47 -1.73
CA GLN A 463 -11.57 -24.73 -3.01
C GLN A 463 -10.72 -25.60 -3.94
N TRP A 464 -9.41 -25.33 -4.03
CA TRP A 464 -8.50 -26.12 -4.83
C TRP A 464 -8.28 -27.52 -4.25
N ARG A 465 -8.26 -27.69 -2.91
CA ARG A 465 -8.25 -29.02 -2.28
C ARG A 465 -9.49 -29.84 -2.63
N ARG A 466 -10.68 -29.21 -2.61
CA ARG A 466 -11.93 -29.85 -3.06
C ARG A 466 -11.88 -30.24 -4.55
N PHE A 467 -11.16 -29.49 -5.36
CA PHE A 467 -10.92 -29.84 -6.77
C PHE A 467 -9.88 -30.98 -6.96
N GLY A 468 -9.19 -31.38 -5.90
CA GLY A 468 -8.20 -32.46 -5.89
C GLY A 468 -6.73 -31.99 -5.93
N ILE A 469 -6.46 -30.70 -5.81
CA ILE A 469 -5.07 -30.19 -5.75
C ILE A 469 -4.55 -30.30 -4.30
N THR A 470 -3.31 -30.72 -4.12
CA THR A 470 -2.63 -30.60 -2.82
C THR A 470 -2.17 -29.15 -2.66
N VAL A 471 -2.63 -28.48 -1.59
CA VAL A 471 -2.34 -27.07 -1.36
C VAL A 471 -1.75 -26.84 0.02
N GLU A 472 -0.62 -26.15 0.08
CA GLU A 472 0.02 -25.64 1.29
C GLU A 472 -0.18 -24.12 1.33
N VAL A 473 -0.52 -23.57 2.50
CA VAL A 473 -0.69 -22.12 2.70
C VAL A 473 0.38 -21.65 3.67
N GLU A 474 1.12 -20.64 3.30
CA GLU A 474 2.22 -20.07 4.06
C GLU A 474 1.94 -18.60 4.39
N PRO A 475 1.36 -18.31 5.57
CA PRO A 475 1.16 -16.95 6.03
C PRO A 475 2.45 -16.35 6.55
N VAL A 476 2.79 -15.13 6.12
CA VAL A 476 4.00 -14.41 6.55
C VAL A 476 3.72 -12.94 6.80
N GLU A 477 4.49 -12.34 7.69
CA GLU A 477 4.44 -10.92 8.04
C GLU A 477 4.83 -10.01 6.86
N ALA A 478 4.51 -8.73 6.94
CA ALA A 478 4.66 -7.75 5.87
C ALA A 478 6.08 -7.67 5.28
N GLY A 479 7.11 -7.67 6.13
CA GLY A 479 8.51 -7.60 5.68
C GLY A 479 8.94 -8.82 4.85
N PRO A 480 8.83 -10.04 5.40
CA PRO A 480 9.09 -11.29 4.66
C PRO A 480 8.23 -11.43 3.41
N TRP A 481 6.94 -11.07 3.46
CA TRP A 481 6.05 -11.10 2.30
C TRP A 481 6.59 -10.21 1.17
N SER A 482 6.92 -8.95 1.48
CA SER A 482 7.47 -8.00 0.52
C SER A 482 8.80 -8.46 -0.07
N ALA A 483 9.70 -8.98 0.78
CA ALA A 483 11.01 -9.45 0.34
C ALA A 483 10.90 -10.68 -0.58
N ARG A 484 10.03 -11.64 -0.26
CA ARG A 484 9.83 -12.85 -1.06
C ARG A 484 9.11 -12.57 -2.37
N THR A 485 8.06 -11.77 -2.35
CA THR A 485 7.35 -11.38 -3.57
C THR A 485 8.23 -10.56 -4.51
N ALA A 486 9.05 -9.64 -3.97
CA ALA A 486 10.01 -8.88 -4.76
C ALA A 486 11.09 -9.74 -5.44
N LYS A 487 11.46 -10.89 -4.85
CA LYS A 487 12.44 -11.85 -5.40
C LYS A 487 11.80 -12.92 -6.28
N GLY A 488 10.46 -12.97 -6.38
CA GLY A 488 9.77 -14.08 -7.04
C GLY A 488 9.90 -15.41 -6.28
N ASP A 489 10.11 -15.37 -4.97
CA ASP A 489 10.21 -16.58 -4.13
C ASP A 489 8.82 -17.02 -3.64
N TYR A 490 8.00 -17.44 -4.59
CA TYR A 490 6.68 -18.01 -4.38
C TYR A 490 6.23 -18.80 -5.62
N ASP A 491 5.29 -19.71 -5.47
CA ASP A 491 4.61 -20.38 -6.57
C ASP A 491 3.34 -19.60 -6.95
N VAL A 492 2.52 -19.37 -5.94
CA VAL A 492 1.28 -18.58 -5.98
C VAL A 492 1.30 -17.63 -4.78
N ALA A 493 0.76 -16.43 -4.92
CA ALA A 493 0.67 -15.48 -3.81
C ALA A 493 -0.65 -14.73 -3.83
N THR A 494 -1.15 -14.35 -2.65
CA THR A 494 -2.17 -13.31 -2.58
C THR A 494 -1.55 -11.97 -2.94
N ILE A 495 -2.18 -11.23 -3.85
CA ILE A 495 -1.61 -10.05 -4.48
C ILE A 495 -2.61 -8.92 -4.66
N TRP A 496 -2.06 -7.74 -4.97
CA TRP A 496 -2.78 -6.56 -5.42
C TRP A 496 -2.29 -6.20 -6.83
N PRO A 497 -2.86 -6.75 -7.91
CA PRO A 497 -2.32 -6.66 -9.27
C PRO A 497 -2.27 -5.26 -9.88
N GLY A 498 -2.67 -4.27 -9.17
CA GLY A 498 -2.55 -2.86 -9.50
C GLY A 498 -3.35 -2.05 -8.50
N CYS A 499 -2.77 -0.96 -8.05
CA CYS A 499 -3.41 -0.01 -7.14
C CYS A 499 -3.24 1.40 -7.69
N SER A 500 -4.30 2.17 -7.81
CA SER A 500 -4.22 3.60 -8.09
C SER A 500 -5.47 4.32 -7.61
N LEU A 501 -5.28 5.48 -7.03
CA LEU A 501 -6.38 6.39 -6.69
C LEU A 501 -6.87 7.21 -7.89
N LEU A 502 -6.13 7.20 -8.99
CA LEU A 502 -6.51 7.94 -10.18
C LEU A 502 -7.66 7.28 -10.92
N LEU A 503 -8.48 8.12 -11.53
CA LEU A 503 -9.46 7.66 -12.50
C LEU A 503 -8.82 7.27 -13.85
N ASP A 504 -7.60 7.72 -14.10
CA ASP A 504 -6.84 7.37 -15.30
C ASP A 504 -6.32 5.92 -15.23
N ALA A 505 -6.43 5.22 -16.35
CA ALA A 505 -6.04 3.81 -16.44
C ALA A 505 -4.52 3.59 -16.47
N ALA A 506 -3.77 4.53 -17.03
CA ALA A 506 -2.33 4.34 -17.25
C ALA A 506 -1.55 3.98 -15.99
N PRO A 507 -1.72 4.67 -14.85
CA PRO A 507 -1.04 4.31 -13.62
C PRO A 507 -1.32 2.89 -13.10
N HIS A 508 -2.47 2.33 -13.42
CA HIS A 508 -2.83 0.96 -13.00
C HIS A 508 -2.06 -0.12 -13.75
N VAL A 509 -1.64 0.15 -14.98
CA VAL A 509 -1.02 -0.86 -15.86
C VAL A 509 0.47 -0.60 -16.13
N TRP A 510 1.04 0.50 -15.70
CA TRP A 510 2.48 0.79 -15.87
C TRP A 510 3.37 -0.35 -15.42
N SER A 511 3.10 -0.88 -14.24
CA SER A 511 3.87 -1.98 -13.67
C SER A 511 3.80 -3.29 -14.46
N TRP A 512 2.91 -3.37 -15.44
CA TRP A 512 2.77 -4.55 -16.30
C TRP A 512 3.70 -4.52 -17.51
N HIS A 513 4.31 -3.37 -17.80
CA HIS A 513 5.28 -3.22 -18.89
C HIS A 513 6.65 -3.78 -18.50
N SER A 514 7.29 -4.50 -19.42
CA SER A 514 8.60 -5.14 -19.17
C SER A 514 9.71 -4.16 -18.79
N LYS A 515 9.69 -2.91 -19.27
CA LYS A 515 10.70 -1.89 -18.96
C LYS A 515 10.77 -1.49 -17.48
N TYR A 516 9.66 -1.66 -16.74
CA TYR A 516 9.61 -1.37 -15.31
C TYR A 516 10.01 -2.58 -14.46
N CYS A 517 10.34 -3.69 -15.09
CA CYS A 517 10.67 -4.94 -14.45
C CYS A 517 12.16 -5.24 -14.65
N ASN A 518 12.97 -4.75 -13.74
CA ASN A 518 14.37 -5.13 -13.70
C ASN A 518 14.58 -6.22 -12.62
N PRO A 519 14.98 -7.45 -13.00
CA PRO A 519 15.25 -8.51 -12.05
C PRO A 519 16.41 -8.18 -11.09
N ASP A 520 17.31 -7.27 -11.48
CA ASP A 520 18.45 -6.84 -10.69
C ASP A 520 18.15 -5.67 -9.77
N ALA A 521 16.97 -5.07 -9.88
CA ALA A 521 16.49 -3.97 -9.06
C ALA A 521 15.29 -4.41 -8.21
N PRO A 522 15.52 -5.01 -7.04
CA PRO A 522 14.44 -5.31 -6.11
C PRO A 522 13.78 -4.00 -5.67
N GLY A 523 12.52 -3.81 -5.97
CA GLY A 523 11.77 -2.64 -5.53
C GLY A 523 10.74 -2.08 -6.48
N ASN A 524 10.65 -2.55 -7.70
CA ASN A 524 9.57 -2.17 -8.61
C ASN A 524 8.31 -3.00 -8.42
N GLY A 525 8.10 -3.48 -7.19
CA GLY A 525 6.88 -4.16 -6.81
C GLY A 525 6.79 -5.59 -7.35
N TRP A 526 6.04 -6.36 -6.64
CA TRP A 526 5.68 -7.76 -6.89
C TRP A 526 5.08 -8.02 -8.29
N SER A 527 4.55 -7.02 -8.99
CA SER A 527 4.06 -7.16 -10.37
C SER A 527 5.16 -7.44 -11.40
N CYS A 528 6.42 -7.19 -11.05
CA CYS A 528 7.56 -7.45 -11.93
C CYS A 528 8.05 -8.89 -11.88
N TYR A 529 7.93 -9.54 -10.74
CA TYR A 529 8.43 -10.90 -10.56
C TYR A 529 7.32 -11.93 -10.74
N GLY A 530 7.37 -12.60 -11.87
CA GLY A 530 6.55 -13.76 -12.12
C GLY A 530 5.09 -13.48 -12.49
N VAL A 531 4.55 -12.27 -12.26
CA VAL A 531 3.14 -12.05 -12.57
C VAL A 531 2.92 -11.58 -14.01
N LEU A 532 3.59 -10.52 -14.47
CA LEU A 532 3.54 -10.12 -15.88
C LEU A 532 4.85 -9.57 -16.41
N GLY A 533 5.50 -8.71 -15.63
CA GLY A 533 6.73 -8.06 -16.04
C GLY A 533 7.82 -9.09 -16.30
N GLY A 534 8.75 -8.91 -17.09
CA GLY A 534 9.88 -9.82 -17.35
C GLY A 534 9.53 -11.21 -17.92
N THR A 535 8.25 -11.58 -18.00
CA THR A 535 7.82 -12.89 -18.54
C THR A 535 7.64 -12.87 -20.04
N LYS A 536 8.00 -13.97 -20.69
CA LYS A 536 7.80 -14.18 -22.13
C LYS A 536 6.46 -14.88 -22.34
N PHE A 537 5.56 -14.27 -23.11
CA PHE A 537 4.33 -14.86 -23.62
C PHE A 537 4.03 -14.28 -25.01
N PRO A 538 3.19 -14.92 -25.83
CA PRO A 538 3.02 -14.52 -27.23
C PRO A 538 2.70 -13.05 -27.46
N GLU A 539 1.80 -12.46 -26.65
CA GLU A 539 1.39 -11.06 -26.79
C GLU A 539 2.24 -10.08 -25.97
N ARG A 540 3.40 -10.49 -25.43
CA ARG A 540 4.26 -9.62 -24.61
C ARG A 540 4.59 -8.31 -25.29
N GLY A 541 5.06 -8.37 -26.52
CA GLY A 541 5.43 -7.18 -27.29
C GLY A 541 4.24 -6.30 -27.66
N GLU A 542 3.06 -6.86 -27.82
CA GLU A 542 1.81 -6.12 -28.02
C GLU A 542 1.38 -5.40 -26.75
N LEU A 543 1.43 -6.08 -25.62
CA LEU A 543 1.11 -5.50 -24.31
C LEU A 543 2.00 -4.30 -24.00
N ASP A 544 3.33 -4.44 -24.20
CA ASP A 544 4.27 -3.36 -23.96
C ASP A 544 3.98 -2.13 -24.85
N LYS A 545 3.72 -2.34 -26.15
CA LYS A 545 3.31 -1.28 -27.07
C LYS A 545 2.01 -0.60 -26.69
N LEU A 546 1.01 -1.37 -26.25
CA LEU A 546 -0.27 -0.80 -25.81
C LEU A 546 -0.09 0.06 -24.56
N ILE A 547 0.73 -0.39 -23.59
CA ILE A 547 1.02 0.41 -22.39
C ILE A 547 1.80 1.68 -22.77
N GLU A 548 2.79 1.61 -23.67
CA GLU A 548 3.51 2.78 -24.18
C GLU A 548 2.56 3.75 -24.90
N GLN A 549 1.67 3.24 -25.73
CA GLN A 549 0.66 4.04 -26.38
C GLN A 549 -0.26 4.73 -25.37
N LEU A 550 -0.67 4.01 -24.33
CA LEU A 550 -1.50 4.57 -23.25
C LEU A 550 -0.76 5.66 -22.48
N GLU A 551 0.53 5.48 -22.21
CA GLU A 551 1.37 6.49 -21.55
C GLU A 551 1.42 7.80 -22.35
N LEU A 552 1.49 7.71 -23.66
CA LEU A 552 1.57 8.87 -24.57
C LEU A 552 0.21 9.50 -24.88
N THR A 553 -0.89 8.74 -24.73
CA THR A 553 -2.24 9.23 -25.02
C THR A 553 -2.71 10.14 -23.89
N PRO A 554 -3.07 11.42 -24.16
CA PRO A 554 -3.57 12.32 -23.15
C PRO A 554 -4.79 11.74 -22.39
N PRO A 555 -4.87 11.88 -21.05
CA PRO A 555 -5.92 11.23 -20.25
C PRO A 555 -7.34 11.72 -20.55
N TRP A 556 -7.50 12.87 -21.17
CA TRP A 556 -8.80 13.41 -21.61
C TRP A 556 -9.26 12.91 -22.98
N GLN A 557 -8.42 12.23 -23.75
CA GLN A 557 -8.79 11.55 -24.99
C GLN A 557 -9.41 10.18 -24.67
N LEU A 558 -10.55 10.22 -24.01
CA LEU A 558 -11.17 9.05 -23.38
C LEU A 558 -11.42 7.90 -24.35
N ASP A 559 -11.86 8.20 -25.58
CA ASP A 559 -12.13 7.17 -26.60
C ASP A 559 -10.90 6.33 -26.92
N GLN A 560 -9.74 7.00 -27.08
CA GLN A 560 -8.48 6.32 -27.34
C GLN A 560 -7.98 5.55 -26.11
N VAL A 561 -8.09 6.17 -24.93
CA VAL A 561 -7.74 5.51 -23.66
C VAL A 561 -8.53 4.23 -23.48
N TYR A 562 -9.83 4.27 -23.68
CA TYR A 562 -10.70 3.09 -23.55
C TYR A 562 -10.39 1.99 -24.57
N ASP A 563 -10.16 2.34 -25.83
CA ASP A 563 -9.80 1.35 -26.86
C ASP A 563 -8.50 0.62 -26.53
N ILE A 564 -7.48 1.37 -26.05
CA ILE A 564 -6.21 0.78 -25.63
C ILE A 564 -6.40 -0.10 -24.40
N VAL A 565 -7.12 0.37 -23.39
CA VAL A 565 -7.41 -0.38 -22.16
C VAL A 565 -8.15 -1.68 -22.49
N ARG A 566 -9.16 -1.63 -23.36
CA ARG A 566 -9.89 -2.82 -23.82
C ARG A 566 -8.95 -3.88 -24.40
N LYS A 567 -8.00 -3.49 -25.26
CA LYS A 567 -7.01 -4.39 -25.84
C LYS A 567 -6.07 -5.00 -24.78
N ILE A 568 -5.62 -4.19 -23.81
CA ILE A 568 -4.82 -4.65 -22.68
C ILE A 568 -5.60 -5.70 -21.87
N LEU A 569 -6.88 -5.46 -21.60
CA LEU A 569 -7.73 -6.37 -20.86
C LEU A 569 -7.97 -7.71 -21.57
N ILE A 570 -8.07 -7.71 -22.90
CA ILE A 570 -8.18 -8.94 -23.68
C ILE A 570 -6.91 -9.78 -23.62
N ILE A 571 -5.73 -9.14 -23.68
CA ILE A 571 -4.46 -9.85 -23.50
C ILE A 571 -4.40 -10.46 -22.09
N TRP A 572 -4.76 -9.68 -21.06
CA TRP A 572 -4.83 -10.19 -19.70
C TRP A 572 -5.80 -11.38 -19.59
N ALA A 573 -6.95 -11.31 -20.26
CA ALA A 573 -7.93 -12.38 -20.29
C ALA A 573 -7.36 -13.67 -20.89
N LYS A 574 -6.67 -13.56 -22.03
CA LYS A 574 -6.04 -14.68 -22.71
C LYS A 574 -4.93 -15.32 -21.86
N GLN A 575 -4.13 -14.53 -21.19
CA GLN A 575 -2.94 -15.00 -20.46
C GLN A 575 -3.22 -15.43 -19.02
N ALA A 576 -4.29 -14.92 -18.41
CA ALA A 576 -4.68 -15.22 -17.02
C ALA A 576 -3.50 -15.14 -16.01
N PRO A 577 -2.72 -14.07 -15.97
CA PRO A 577 -1.52 -13.99 -15.14
C PRO A 577 -1.84 -13.98 -13.64
N TRP A 578 -3.05 -13.60 -13.30
CA TRP A 578 -3.61 -13.68 -11.96
C TRP A 578 -5.13 -13.88 -12.02
N ALA A 579 -5.67 -14.35 -10.92
CA ALA A 579 -7.08 -14.35 -10.66
C ALA A 579 -7.42 -13.08 -9.86
N GLY A 580 -7.89 -12.02 -10.52
CA GLY A 580 -8.47 -10.85 -9.85
C GLY A 580 -9.78 -11.28 -9.19
N LEU A 581 -10.08 -10.84 -7.98
CA LEU A 581 -11.27 -11.26 -7.26
C LEU A 581 -12.24 -10.10 -7.07
N PHE A 582 -11.91 -9.19 -6.19
CA PHE A 582 -12.70 -8.01 -5.90
C PHE A 582 -11.88 -7.04 -5.07
N PRO A 583 -12.16 -5.74 -5.11
CA PRO A 583 -11.89 -4.91 -3.96
C PRO A 583 -12.75 -5.46 -2.82
N THR A 584 -12.12 -5.87 -1.72
CA THR A 584 -12.85 -6.27 -0.53
C THR A 584 -13.76 -5.13 -0.08
N PRO A 585 -14.90 -5.38 0.56
CA PRO A 585 -15.65 -4.30 1.17
C PRO A 585 -14.74 -3.69 2.23
N PHE A 586 -14.09 -2.58 1.86
CA PHE A 586 -13.23 -1.87 2.78
C PHE A 586 -14.11 -1.14 3.78
N TYR A 587 -14.19 -1.71 4.95
CA TYR A 587 -14.66 -1.02 6.14
C TYR A 587 -13.59 -0.03 6.58
N THR A 588 -13.39 1.01 5.78
CA THR A 588 -12.65 2.20 6.19
C THR A 588 -13.52 2.95 7.16
N LEU A 589 -13.51 2.49 8.40
CA LEU A 589 -14.40 3.02 9.42
C LEU A 589 -13.73 4.20 10.10
N ASN A 590 -14.58 5.16 10.45
CA ASN A 590 -14.25 6.26 11.34
C ASN A 590 -15.24 6.33 12.49
N ASP A 591 -14.74 6.65 13.68
CA ASP A 591 -15.55 6.91 14.85
C ASP A 591 -15.83 8.42 14.94
N ARG A 592 -17.08 8.79 14.88
CA ARG A 592 -17.55 10.19 14.99
C ARG A 592 -17.78 10.65 16.40
N TYR A 593 -17.37 9.86 17.40
CA TYR A 593 -17.57 10.22 18.79
C TYR A 593 -16.71 11.42 19.20
N CYS A 594 -15.39 11.37 18.98
CA CYS A 594 -14.49 12.48 19.29
C CYS A 594 -14.36 13.48 18.14
N TRP A 595 -14.36 13.00 16.89
CA TRP A 595 -14.09 13.79 15.70
C TRP A 595 -15.23 13.74 14.69
N GLU A 596 -15.66 14.89 14.22
CA GLU A 596 -16.68 15.06 13.19
C GLU A 596 -16.08 15.58 11.87
N ASN A 597 -16.94 15.69 10.85
CA ASN A 597 -16.60 16.17 9.52
C ASN A 597 -15.66 15.23 8.74
N TRP A 598 -15.79 13.93 8.96
CA TRP A 598 -15.17 12.93 8.10
C TRP A 598 -15.78 12.98 6.68
N PRO A 599 -14.98 12.71 5.62
CA PRO A 599 -15.54 12.61 4.28
C PRO A 599 -16.53 11.43 4.22
N ALA A 600 -17.68 11.65 3.58
CA ALA A 600 -18.70 10.63 3.40
C ALA A 600 -19.44 10.86 2.07
N TYR A 601 -19.68 9.80 1.34
CA TYR A 601 -20.45 9.85 0.10
C TYR A 601 -21.95 10.12 0.41
N PRO A 602 -22.62 11.01 -0.33
CA PRO A 602 -22.15 11.74 -1.53
C PRO A 602 -21.44 13.08 -1.24
N GLU A 603 -21.37 13.54 0.01
CA GLU A 603 -20.81 14.83 0.38
C GLU A 603 -19.27 14.78 0.58
N ASN A 604 -18.58 13.90 -0.10
CA ASN A 604 -17.12 13.81 -0.05
C ASN A 604 -16.50 15.12 -0.53
N TYR A 605 -15.75 15.82 0.33
CA TYR A 605 -15.22 17.14 -0.01
C TYR A 605 -14.00 17.12 -0.93
N TYR A 606 -13.14 16.11 -0.85
CA TYR A 606 -11.96 15.96 -1.73
C TYR A 606 -11.70 14.55 -2.16
N MET A 607 -12.09 13.58 -1.35
CA MET A 607 -11.67 12.20 -1.52
C MET A 607 -12.56 11.25 -0.75
N ASP A 608 -12.41 9.98 -1.06
CA ASP A 608 -12.96 8.91 -0.27
C ASP A 608 -12.25 8.84 1.11
N THR A 609 -12.72 8.02 2.02
CA THR A 609 -12.20 7.88 3.39
C THR A 609 -10.81 7.24 3.48
N VAL A 610 -9.90 7.64 2.58
CA VAL A 610 -8.55 7.04 2.44
C VAL A 610 -7.58 7.72 3.40
N TYR A 611 -7.56 7.32 4.65
CA TYR A 611 -6.68 7.94 5.66
C TYR A 611 -5.26 7.36 5.70
N TRP A 612 -5.02 6.18 5.15
CA TRP A 612 -3.70 5.53 5.19
C TRP A 612 -2.71 6.02 4.14
N TRP A 613 -3.11 6.92 3.25
CA TRP A 613 -2.24 7.55 2.26
C TRP A 613 -2.11 9.04 2.52
N ALA A 614 -1.28 9.72 1.75
CA ALA A 614 -0.98 11.14 1.94
C ALA A 614 -2.22 12.06 1.83
N GLN A 615 -3.32 11.62 1.23
CA GLN A 615 -4.62 12.31 1.23
C GLN A 615 -5.19 12.50 2.64
N MET A 616 -4.72 11.75 3.62
CA MET A 616 -5.08 11.96 5.02
C MET A 616 -4.84 13.40 5.48
N GLN A 617 -3.86 14.11 4.91
CA GLN A 617 -3.66 15.54 5.22
C GLN A 617 -4.94 16.35 5.05
N PHE A 618 -5.69 16.14 3.95
CA PHE A 618 -6.94 16.87 3.71
C PHE A 618 -8.07 16.42 4.64
N ILE A 619 -8.10 15.16 5.05
CA ILE A 619 -9.04 14.69 6.08
C ILE A 619 -8.76 15.44 7.38
N ILE A 620 -7.53 15.45 7.86
CA ILE A 620 -7.13 16.09 9.12
C ILE A 620 -7.40 17.61 9.11
N LEU A 621 -7.16 18.29 7.98
CA LEU A 621 -7.43 19.72 7.83
C LEU A 621 -8.93 20.06 7.95
N ASN A 622 -9.80 19.09 7.76
CA ASN A 622 -11.25 19.29 7.80
C ASN A 622 -11.92 18.68 9.04
N LEU A 623 -11.24 17.83 9.81
CA LEU A 623 -11.78 17.28 11.05
C LEU A 623 -12.01 18.38 12.09
N LYS A 624 -13.07 18.24 12.87
CA LYS A 624 -13.38 19.11 14.01
C LYS A 624 -13.78 18.29 15.23
N PRO A 625 -13.47 18.75 16.45
CA PRO A 625 -13.96 18.12 17.67
C PRO A 625 -15.48 18.09 17.69
N SER A 626 -16.05 16.97 18.11
CA SER A 626 -17.51 16.80 18.24
C SER A 626 -18.10 17.48 19.47
N GLY A 627 -17.26 17.85 20.44
CA GLY A 627 -17.65 18.33 21.76
C GLY A 627 -17.97 17.21 22.77
N ARG A 628 -17.95 15.93 22.36
CA ARG A 628 -18.20 14.78 23.27
C ARG A 628 -16.96 14.37 24.04
N CYS A 629 -15.78 14.56 23.46
CA CYS A 629 -14.51 14.28 24.11
C CYS A 629 -13.93 15.57 24.73
N PRO A 630 -13.31 15.49 25.93
CA PRO A 630 -12.63 16.64 26.51
C PRO A 630 -11.51 17.13 25.58
N THR A 631 -11.43 18.46 25.39
CA THR A 631 -10.38 19.11 24.60
C THR A 631 -9.92 20.40 25.30
N LYS A 632 -8.65 20.75 25.13
CA LYS A 632 -8.06 22.04 25.52
C LYS A 632 -7.94 22.99 24.34
N GLU A 633 -8.12 22.48 23.11
CA GLU A 633 -7.97 23.25 21.89
C GLU A 633 -9.27 24.01 21.54
N ALA A 634 -9.14 25.31 21.27
CA ALA A 634 -10.19 26.05 20.63
C ALA A 634 -10.22 25.72 19.13
N TYR A 635 -11.39 25.35 18.62
CA TYR A 635 -11.57 25.02 17.21
C TYR A 635 -12.64 25.89 16.58
N THR A 636 -12.29 26.53 15.47
CA THR A 636 -13.25 27.27 14.65
C THR A 636 -13.54 26.45 13.40
N PRO A 637 -14.80 26.02 13.18
CA PRO A 637 -15.16 25.27 11.98
C PRO A 637 -14.85 26.08 10.72
N THR A 638 -14.02 25.53 9.85
CA THR A 638 -13.76 26.12 8.54
C THR A 638 -14.58 25.41 7.46
N LYS A 639 -14.86 26.10 6.36
CA LYS A 639 -15.33 25.46 5.13
C LYS A 639 -14.28 24.44 4.67
N PRO A 640 -14.62 23.45 3.80
CA PRO A 640 -13.64 22.54 3.23
C PRO A 640 -12.39 23.26 2.76
N VAL A 641 -11.24 22.86 3.29
CA VAL A 641 -9.97 23.55 3.06
C VAL A 641 -9.56 23.37 1.60
N LYS A 642 -9.34 24.48 0.91
CA LYS A 642 -8.76 24.52 -0.44
C LYS A 642 -7.55 25.43 -0.45
N PHE A 643 -6.48 24.98 -1.10
CA PHE A 643 -5.36 25.85 -1.39
C PHE A 643 -5.62 26.61 -2.69
N PRO A 644 -5.41 27.94 -2.71
CA PRO A 644 -5.65 28.73 -3.90
C PRO A 644 -4.67 28.37 -5.02
N VAL A 645 -5.13 28.47 -6.27
CA VAL A 645 -4.24 28.44 -7.43
C VAL A 645 -3.67 29.85 -7.61
N GLU A 646 -2.34 29.95 -7.55
CA GLU A 646 -1.61 31.22 -7.69
C GLU A 646 -0.85 31.18 -9.03
N LEU A 647 -1.45 31.74 -10.06
CA LEU A 647 -0.74 31.87 -11.34
C LEU A 647 0.42 32.86 -11.17
N PRO A 648 1.59 32.55 -11.73
CA PRO A 648 2.71 33.49 -11.71
C PRO A 648 2.28 34.78 -12.38
N THR A 649 2.54 35.91 -11.74
CA THR A 649 2.42 37.20 -12.37
C THR A 649 3.39 37.21 -13.58
N PRO A 650 2.93 37.51 -14.78
CA PRO A 650 3.87 37.55 -15.93
C PRO A 650 5.01 38.48 -15.58
N THR A 651 6.21 37.91 -15.54
CA THR A 651 7.43 38.72 -15.39
C THR A 651 7.43 39.70 -16.58
N PRO A 652 7.52 41.03 -16.36
CA PRO A 652 7.59 41.97 -17.46
C PRO A 652 8.72 41.52 -18.39
N THR A 653 8.38 41.25 -19.62
CA THR A 653 9.36 40.91 -20.67
C THR A 653 10.44 41.99 -20.61
N PRO A 654 11.71 41.66 -20.38
CA PRO A 654 12.75 42.69 -20.37
C PRO A 654 12.64 43.45 -21.69
N THR A 655 12.44 44.74 -21.58
CA THR A 655 12.43 45.64 -22.75
C THR A 655 13.72 45.36 -23.53
N PRO A 656 13.66 45.01 -24.82
CA PRO A 656 14.87 44.70 -25.56
C PRO A 656 15.83 45.87 -25.43
N THR A 657 16.96 45.62 -24.81
CA THR A 657 18.05 46.58 -24.76
C THR A 657 18.40 46.93 -26.21
N PRO A 658 18.45 48.21 -26.59
CA PRO A 658 18.74 48.56 -27.97
C PRO A 658 20.07 47.93 -28.37
N THR A 659 20.01 47.12 -29.41
CA THR A 659 21.19 46.46 -30.00
C THR A 659 22.21 47.51 -30.36
N PRO A 660 23.44 47.47 -29.84
CA PRO A 660 24.47 48.45 -30.25
C PRO A 660 24.70 48.32 -31.74
N THR A 661 24.69 49.46 -32.44
CA THR A 661 24.96 49.58 -33.87
C THR A 661 26.30 48.91 -34.18
N PRO A 662 26.41 47.99 -35.12
CA PRO A 662 27.64 47.27 -35.40
C PRO A 662 28.72 48.23 -35.85
N THR A 663 29.83 48.28 -35.14
CA THR A 663 31.07 48.95 -35.56
C THR A 663 31.63 48.22 -36.78
N PRO A 664 32.07 48.88 -37.81
CA PRO A 664 32.55 48.25 -39.05
C PRO A 664 33.77 47.37 -38.75
N THR A 665 33.69 46.13 -39.14
CA THR A 665 34.74 45.12 -38.98
C THR A 665 35.89 45.40 -39.92
N PRO A 666 37.15 45.42 -39.46
CA PRO A 666 38.31 45.54 -40.34
C PRO A 666 38.47 44.29 -41.23
N THR A 667 38.82 44.48 -42.48
CA THR A 667 39.04 43.46 -43.51
C THR A 667 40.15 42.45 -43.03
N PRO A 668 39.94 41.14 -43.12
CA PRO A 668 40.96 40.19 -42.68
C PRO A 668 42.11 40.06 -43.67
N THR A 669 43.31 40.06 -43.09
CA THR A 669 44.59 39.75 -43.77
C THR A 669 44.66 38.24 -44.02
N PRO A 670 45.11 37.70 -45.13
CA PRO A 670 45.15 36.30 -45.45
C PRO A 670 46.18 35.55 -44.57
N THR A 671 45.76 34.52 -43.91
CA THR A 671 46.58 33.60 -43.08
C THR A 671 47.22 32.52 -43.98
N PRO A 672 48.49 32.16 -43.77
CA PRO A 672 49.15 31.09 -44.54
C PRO A 672 48.66 29.68 -44.15
N LYS A 673 48.62 28.81 -45.18
CA LYS A 673 48.16 27.40 -45.12
C LYS A 673 49.09 26.57 -44.24
N PRO A 674 48.60 25.74 -43.31
CA PRO A 674 49.44 24.87 -42.52
C PRO A 674 49.90 23.62 -43.29
N THR A 675 51.14 23.25 -43.03
CA THR A 675 51.83 22.05 -43.50
C THR A 675 51.34 20.79 -42.73
N PRO A 676 51.18 19.64 -43.36
CA PRO A 676 50.68 18.44 -42.68
C PRO A 676 51.72 17.86 -41.72
N SER A 677 51.27 17.51 -40.52
CA SER A 677 52.03 16.82 -39.47
C SER A 677 51.98 15.29 -39.67
N PRO A 678 53.03 14.56 -39.36
CA PRO A 678 53.12 13.13 -39.62
C PRO A 678 52.28 12.29 -38.65
N THR A 679 51.76 11.18 -39.17
CA THR A 679 50.99 10.13 -38.49
C THR A 679 51.83 9.43 -37.43
N PRO A 680 51.36 9.21 -36.18
CA PRO A 680 52.09 8.40 -35.22
C PRO A 680 51.86 6.89 -35.42
N THR A 681 52.95 6.16 -35.32
CA THR A 681 53.06 4.68 -35.34
C THR A 681 52.47 4.09 -34.07
N PRO A 682 51.75 2.95 -34.09
CA PRO A 682 51.17 2.35 -32.89
C PRO A 682 52.24 1.71 -32.01
N THR A 683 52.29 2.12 -30.77
CA THR A 683 53.11 1.53 -29.70
C THR A 683 52.34 0.38 -29.01
N ILE A 684 52.91 -0.79 -28.98
CA ILE A 684 52.43 -1.98 -28.33
C ILE A 684 52.54 -1.78 -26.80
N ALA A 685 51.44 -1.91 -26.05
CA ALA A 685 51.41 -1.84 -24.60
C ALA A 685 51.86 -3.23 -24.01
N PRO A 686 52.59 -3.26 -22.91
CA PRO A 686 53.02 -4.52 -22.27
C PRO A 686 51.89 -5.17 -21.48
N THR A 687 51.84 -6.49 -21.59
CA THR A 687 50.95 -7.38 -20.85
C THR A 687 51.32 -7.35 -19.36
N ILE A 688 50.40 -6.93 -18.50
CA ILE A 688 50.56 -7.09 -17.06
C ILE A 688 49.76 -8.31 -16.62
N THR A 689 50.47 -9.40 -16.33
CA THR A 689 49.96 -10.59 -15.64
C THR A 689 50.35 -10.42 -14.17
N THR A 690 49.39 -10.16 -13.27
CA THR A 690 49.66 -10.27 -11.82
C THR A 690 48.36 -10.54 -11.03
N THR A 691 48.23 -11.76 -10.57
CA THR A 691 47.76 -12.19 -9.23
C THR A 691 46.43 -11.65 -8.71
N VAL A 692 45.32 -12.30 -9.10
CA VAL A 692 44.01 -12.14 -8.50
C VAL A 692 43.63 -13.22 -7.47
N THR A 693 44.50 -14.24 -7.26
CA THR A 693 44.12 -15.48 -6.56
C THR A 693 44.09 -15.37 -5.01
N VAL A 694 44.75 -14.40 -4.39
CA VAL A 694 44.86 -14.36 -2.91
C VAL A 694 43.71 -13.62 -2.21
N VAL A 695 43.10 -12.65 -2.87
CA VAL A 695 42.02 -11.82 -2.23
C VAL A 695 40.68 -12.53 -2.16
N VAL A 696 40.36 -13.40 -3.11
CA VAL A 696 39.09 -14.12 -3.18
C VAL A 696 38.97 -15.15 -2.06
N THR A 697 40.06 -15.87 -1.72
CA THR A 697 40.03 -16.93 -0.69
C THR A 697 39.77 -16.33 0.72
N GLN A 698 40.40 -15.21 1.08
CA GLN A 698 40.18 -14.58 2.39
C GLN A 698 38.80 -13.97 2.54
N THR A 699 38.22 -13.47 1.46
CA THR A 699 36.85 -12.89 1.50
C THR A 699 35.80 -14.02 1.65
N ILE A 700 35.98 -15.13 1.01
CA ILE A 700 35.09 -16.30 1.12
C ILE A 700 35.13 -16.87 2.55
N GLU A 701 36.30 -17.07 3.13
CA GLU A 701 36.45 -17.60 4.49
C GLU A 701 35.79 -16.65 5.54
N ARG A 702 35.98 -15.35 5.43
CA ARG A 702 35.31 -14.39 6.32
C ARG A 702 33.78 -14.42 6.16
N THR A 703 33.28 -14.51 4.97
CA THR A 703 31.82 -14.55 4.69
C THR A 703 31.21 -15.85 5.23
N VAL A 704 31.87 -17.00 5.03
CA VAL A 704 31.39 -18.29 5.54
C VAL A 704 31.39 -18.30 7.08
N THR A 705 32.41 -17.75 7.75
CA THR A 705 32.48 -17.67 9.20
C THR A 705 31.38 -16.76 9.76
N THR A 706 31.11 -15.62 9.12
CA THR A 706 30.05 -14.70 9.53
C THR A 706 28.66 -15.32 9.36
N ILE A 707 28.40 -16.03 8.26
CA ILE A 707 27.15 -16.75 8.02
C ILE A 707 26.94 -17.86 9.05
N SER A 708 27.98 -18.63 9.36
CA SER A 708 27.93 -19.69 10.35
C SER A 708 27.62 -19.15 11.76
N THR A 709 28.21 -18.01 12.14
CA THR A 709 27.92 -17.36 13.42
C THR A 709 26.50 -16.79 13.49
N MET A 710 26.03 -16.17 12.44
CA MET A 710 24.64 -15.68 12.36
C MET A 710 23.62 -16.84 12.40
N LEU A 711 23.89 -17.94 11.72
CA LEU A 711 23.03 -19.12 11.73
C LEU A 711 22.94 -19.75 13.12
N SER A 712 24.07 -19.86 13.82
CA SER A 712 24.14 -20.35 15.20
C SER A 712 23.33 -19.46 16.18
N THR A 713 23.43 -18.14 16.04
CA THR A 713 22.69 -17.18 16.87
C THR A 713 21.19 -17.27 16.60
N VAL A 714 20.76 -17.36 15.35
CA VAL A 714 19.34 -17.49 14.97
C VAL A 714 18.75 -18.80 15.49
N VAL A 715 19.47 -19.92 15.37
CA VAL A 715 19.02 -21.22 15.89
C VAL A 715 18.91 -21.19 17.40
N SER A 716 19.85 -20.59 18.14
CA SER A 716 19.78 -20.46 19.59
C SER A 716 18.61 -19.57 20.03
N THR A 717 18.36 -18.48 19.32
CA THR A 717 17.22 -17.58 19.62
C THR A 717 15.90 -18.28 19.33
N MET A 718 15.77 -18.97 18.19
CA MET A 718 14.55 -19.73 17.90
C MET A 718 14.30 -20.86 18.92
N LEU A 719 15.33 -21.59 19.34
CA LEU A 719 15.19 -22.64 20.35
C LEU A 719 14.73 -22.07 21.69
N SER A 720 15.29 -20.94 22.13
CA SER A 720 14.90 -20.31 23.39
C SER A 720 13.48 -19.77 23.36
N THR A 721 13.05 -19.17 22.24
CA THR A 721 11.70 -18.65 22.06
C THR A 721 10.67 -19.78 22.02
N THR A 722 10.96 -20.87 21.29
CA THR A 722 10.07 -22.02 21.21
C THR A 722 9.92 -22.71 22.57
N THR A 723 11.01 -22.85 23.34
CA THR A 723 10.98 -23.43 24.68
C THR A 723 10.17 -22.58 25.66
N SER A 724 10.29 -21.23 25.59
CA SER A 724 9.51 -20.30 26.44
C SER A 724 8.02 -20.40 26.12
N THR A 725 7.64 -20.42 24.85
CA THR A 725 6.24 -20.49 24.42
C THR A 725 5.60 -21.82 24.83
N VAL A 726 6.30 -22.94 24.64
CA VAL A 726 5.80 -24.28 25.06
C VAL A 726 5.66 -24.36 26.58
N THR A 727 6.60 -23.81 27.34
CA THR A 727 6.52 -23.82 28.82
C THR A 727 5.33 -22.99 29.31
N GLN A 728 5.06 -21.82 28.70
CA GLN A 728 3.94 -20.98 29.09
C GLN A 728 2.59 -21.63 28.76
N THR A 729 2.45 -22.24 27.59
CA THR A 729 1.21 -22.96 27.20
C THR A 729 0.95 -24.17 28.09
N VAL A 730 1.97 -24.95 28.45
CA VAL A 730 1.84 -26.11 29.36
C VAL A 730 1.41 -25.67 30.76
N THR A 731 1.94 -24.53 31.26
CA THR A 731 1.56 -24.01 32.57
C THR A 731 0.10 -23.54 32.60
N GLU A 732 -0.40 -22.91 31.55
CA GLU A 732 -1.80 -22.50 31.44
C GLU A 732 -2.76 -23.68 31.38
N TRP A 733 -2.46 -24.73 30.63
CA TRP A 733 -3.26 -25.95 30.54
C TRP A 733 -3.26 -26.73 31.85
N THR A 734 -2.13 -26.82 32.54
CA THR A 734 -2.06 -27.50 33.86
C THR A 734 -2.88 -26.76 34.92
N THR A 735 -2.88 -25.43 34.90
CA THR A 735 -3.71 -24.61 35.80
C THR A 735 -5.20 -24.79 35.50
N THR A 736 -5.60 -24.80 34.25
CA THR A 736 -7.01 -24.99 33.83
C THR A 736 -7.51 -26.41 34.22
N ILE A 737 -6.70 -27.44 34.01
CA ILE A 737 -7.03 -28.82 34.38
C ILE A 737 -7.12 -28.97 35.91
N ALA A 738 -6.21 -28.35 36.65
CA ALA A 738 -6.25 -28.38 38.12
C ALA A 738 -7.53 -27.73 38.66
N ILE A 739 -7.95 -26.59 38.14
CA ILE A 739 -9.21 -25.93 38.50
C ILE A 739 -10.41 -26.82 38.17
N ALA A 740 -10.45 -27.44 37.00
CA ALA A 740 -11.53 -28.35 36.60
C ALA A 740 -11.63 -29.57 37.52
N ILE A 741 -10.51 -30.17 37.94
CA ILE A 741 -10.48 -31.29 38.87
C ILE A 741 -10.98 -30.86 40.25
N VAL A 742 -10.59 -29.72 40.77
CA VAL A 742 -11.06 -29.18 42.06
C VAL A 742 -12.57 -28.94 42.04
N LEU A 743 -13.09 -28.34 40.98
CA LEU A 743 -14.54 -28.14 40.83
C LEU A 743 -15.32 -29.45 40.73
N PHE A 744 -14.78 -30.45 40.04
CA PHE A 744 -15.38 -31.77 39.93
C PHE A 744 -15.42 -32.49 41.32
N ILE A 745 -14.33 -32.43 42.11
CA ILE A 745 -14.28 -33.01 43.47
C ILE A 745 -15.27 -32.32 44.39
N ILE A 746 -15.40 -30.98 44.32
CA ILE A 746 -16.36 -30.21 45.11
C ILE A 746 -17.80 -30.60 44.72
N GLY A 747 -18.09 -30.66 43.42
CA GLY A 747 -19.41 -31.10 42.93
C GLY A 747 -19.77 -32.50 43.36
N PHE A 748 -18.81 -33.43 43.33
CA PHE A 748 -19.00 -34.82 43.80
C PHE A 748 -19.23 -34.91 45.30
N ALA A 749 -18.48 -34.16 46.11
CA ALA A 749 -18.65 -34.08 47.55
C ALA A 749 -20.04 -33.53 47.95
N ILE A 750 -20.52 -32.50 47.22
CA ILE A 750 -21.87 -31.93 47.43
C ILE A 750 -22.95 -32.97 47.05
N ALA A 751 -22.83 -33.62 45.90
CA ALA A 751 -23.77 -34.65 45.46
C ALA A 751 -23.81 -35.87 46.39
N TRP A 752 -22.65 -36.27 46.95
CA TRP A 752 -22.55 -37.38 47.91
C TRP A 752 -23.18 -37.05 49.26
N THR A 753 -23.05 -35.78 49.70
CA THR A 753 -23.67 -35.30 50.95
C THR A 753 -25.20 -35.20 50.83
N ILE A 754 -25.71 -34.83 49.65
CA ILE A 754 -27.15 -34.75 49.34
C ILE A 754 -27.78 -36.16 49.27
N LYS A 755 -27.03 -37.19 48.83
CA LYS A 755 -27.51 -38.57 48.71
C LYS A 755 -27.52 -39.37 50.01
N ARG A 756 -26.92 -38.81 51.07
CA ARG A 756 -26.88 -39.38 52.38
C ARG A 756 -27.92 -38.79 53.38
N LYS A 757 -28.75 -37.90 52.96
CA LYS A 757 -29.99 -37.49 53.56
C LYS A 757 -31.16 -38.12 52.80
#